data_befbf66dd852845eed296dd7dd9c6e45
#
_entry.id   befbf66dd852845eed296dd7dd9c6e45
#
_cell.length_a   1.000
_cell.length_b   1.000
_cell.length_c   1.000
_cell.angle_alpha   90.00
_cell.angle_beta   90.00
_cell.angle_gamma   90.00
#
_symmetry.space_group_name_H-M   'P 1'
#
loop_
_entity.id
_entity.type
_entity.pdbx_description
1 polymer ?
#
loop_
_entity_poly.entity_id
_entity_poly.type
_entity_poly.pdbx_seq_one_letter_code
_entity_poly.pdbx_strand_id
1 'polypeptide(L)'
;KKSEVDIVQALGRVLRKSPGKEYGLIFIPLVIDTEKGNIDEQIDRTNYKTIWQVINAIIAYDETYRVKIRISLLSKRKRKVREGLDRVIRDNQPDFDEEVFQIVRSPSFSIDLFDGIRKNLTTKVIKTFRIGDRVFLSDWAEETAKLAQILRDQILIVYENDKDFREKFENFKNSLSKILNESISTNDCVSLIVQYLLTKPILDAIFTQKSEIDLILDQMFEYFKKFLESNIKDLERFYDKVRIWAEGILDEEDRQELLRLLYTGFFSKAFKDITDEMGIAYTPVPLVSFIVKFVDFLTKKHFGKGLGDEGVVILEPFAGMGTFLSILIDHIAKEDKGKVEGKLKRKEIWANEILLLPYLIMLKNVESALLKNLGEYTPFTTALWTDSFNLMEKLYERKPKDLIGFPQKFKEMVESQLNAKVNVIISNPPWRARRENENVGRKNFVYPNLRRRIGETYAKYAKELGTTNVNKLYDTYVQALRMATDRIEEGVIGLVLNNGWLYGLSGRGIRKALSEEFAEVYVYDLKGDARMRGEDAKRQGENVFQIRTGNCLLFLVKKKNKTEPAKIYYKSVKDYAKKEEKFAELEKWKEKPDQIPWEEIIPNKYHDWLEQGEEEFENLLKLGDKRNEKEITVFGDYSLGLATSRDSYAYNFSPDELKKNMGRLIETFNEHLEKVRRGDIKKDENWEEKIEKDVRKIKWDRELKKWLFKINNPQEFRNDKVFPAFYRPFITMYVYFDRVFNATVSQLPSIFPTPSHQNLAIATSGKGSDHFDAFITDRIVDRLFLPNTQLFPLYVYEEQQMMGEKRLVRLYNITDEALNKFRDELKDRRIEKEHIFYYVFGVLSTPEYVKRYENNLKKDLPRVPILKSFWDIAYLGEELAKLQLNYQNLPEYENENLRVEGDWDPEEFVVDAKLDEKNKVMVINKKVKVYGIPNFAFEYKVGGYPPIRWICDYMKRNEDKESGIVWDPKIKVGEFISLTRKLITLSKRTLEIKQRLSEVIMLP
;
A
#
# COMPACT_ATOMS: atom_id res chain seq x y z
N LYS A 1 11.32 -33.16 -31.06
CA LYS A 1 11.25 -33.19 -29.60
C LYS A 1 10.21 -32.18 -29.12
N LYS A 2 9.41 -32.52 -28.10
CA LYS A 2 8.16 -31.78 -27.74
C LYS A 2 8.30 -30.82 -26.54
N SER A 3 9.46 -30.74 -25.87
CA SER A 3 9.61 -29.85 -24.71
C SER A 3 10.90 -29.01 -24.79
N GLU A 4 10.88 -27.81 -24.19
CA GLU A 4 12.07 -26.96 -24.06
C GLU A 4 13.21 -27.67 -23.34
N VAL A 5 12.91 -28.47 -22.34
CA VAL A 5 13.90 -29.26 -21.59
C VAL A 5 14.62 -30.27 -22.46
N ASP A 6 13.94 -30.95 -23.39
CA ASP A 6 14.55 -31.89 -24.34
C ASP A 6 15.46 -31.19 -25.33
N ILE A 7 15.09 -29.96 -25.73
CA ILE A 7 15.90 -29.14 -26.64
C ILE A 7 17.17 -28.68 -25.96
N VAL A 8 17.05 -28.15 -24.70
CA VAL A 8 18.21 -27.73 -23.89
C VAL A 8 19.17 -28.89 -23.61
N GLN A 9 18.66 -30.08 -23.27
CA GLN A 9 19.50 -31.26 -23.05
C GLN A 9 20.22 -31.72 -24.33
N ALA A 10 19.57 -31.62 -25.50
CA ALA A 10 20.19 -31.97 -26.78
C ALA A 10 21.30 -30.96 -27.15
N LEU A 11 21.04 -29.67 -26.90
CA LEU A 11 22.00 -28.57 -27.08
C LEU A 11 23.19 -28.73 -26.16
N GLY A 12 22.96 -29.01 -24.87
CA GLY A 12 24.04 -29.26 -23.92
C GLY A 12 24.99 -30.39 -24.31
N ARG A 13 24.51 -31.42 -25.06
CA ARG A 13 25.36 -32.47 -25.65
C ARG A 13 26.16 -32.00 -26.86
N VAL A 14 25.59 -31.13 -27.71
CA VAL A 14 26.26 -30.58 -28.91
C VAL A 14 27.30 -29.54 -28.51
N LEU A 15 27.03 -28.74 -27.46
CA LEU A 15 27.91 -27.64 -27.03
C LEU A 15 28.98 -28.06 -26.00
N ARG A 16 28.99 -29.32 -25.52
CA ARG A 16 30.04 -29.82 -24.61
C ARG A 16 31.41 -29.76 -25.27
N LYS A 17 32.33 -29.03 -24.61
CA LYS A 17 33.76 -29.04 -25.00
C LYS A 17 34.35 -30.45 -24.82
N SER A 18 34.96 -30.97 -25.85
CA SER A 18 35.79 -32.16 -25.81
C SER A 18 37.13 -31.88 -26.56
N PRO A 19 38.20 -32.56 -26.20
CA PRO A 19 39.48 -32.34 -26.87
C PRO A 19 39.33 -32.54 -28.38
N GLY A 20 39.76 -31.53 -29.16
CA GLY A 20 39.66 -31.51 -30.63
C GLY A 20 38.32 -31.05 -31.21
N LYS A 21 37.34 -30.63 -30.37
CA LYS A 21 36.09 -30.10 -30.86
C LYS A 21 36.03 -28.60 -30.64
N GLU A 22 36.20 -27.83 -31.72
CA GLU A 22 36.10 -26.37 -31.65
C GLU A 22 34.68 -25.86 -31.75
N TYR A 23 33.80 -26.53 -32.52
CA TYR A 23 32.42 -26.07 -32.79
C TYR A 23 31.41 -27.21 -32.76
N GLY A 24 30.15 -26.86 -32.49
CA GLY A 24 28.99 -27.74 -32.58
C GLY A 24 27.96 -27.19 -33.57
N LEU A 25 27.60 -27.96 -34.59
CA LEU A 25 26.64 -27.57 -35.63
C LEU A 25 25.20 -27.94 -35.22
N ILE A 26 24.26 -26.99 -35.33
CA ILE A 26 22.84 -27.17 -35.07
C ILE A 26 22.08 -26.91 -36.38
N PHE A 27 21.47 -27.95 -36.91
CA PHE A 27 20.68 -27.91 -38.13
C PHE A 27 19.20 -27.74 -37.81
N ILE A 28 18.56 -26.67 -38.30
CA ILE A 28 17.12 -26.43 -38.20
C ILE A 28 16.52 -26.41 -39.61
N PRO A 29 15.95 -27.52 -40.11
CA PRO A 29 15.35 -27.55 -41.44
C PRO A 29 14.02 -26.79 -41.43
N LEU A 30 13.87 -25.82 -42.36
CA LEU A 30 12.63 -25.11 -42.64
C LEU A 30 12.11 -25.56 -44.02
N VAL A 31 10.90 -26.12 -44.08
CA VAL A 31 10.26 -26.50 -45.33
C VAL A 31 9.18 -25.46 -45.66
N ILE A 32 9.36 -24.77 -46.79
CA ILE A 32 8.39 -23.78 -47.30
C ILE A 32 7.85 -24.30 -48.63
N ASP A 33 6.57 -24.39 -48.78
CA ASP A 33 5.87 -24.79 -49.99
C ASP A 33 5.70 -23.57 -50.92
N THR A 34 6.49 -23.46 -51.92
CA THR A 34 6.53 -22.32 -52.84
C THR A 34 5.32 -22.25 -53.79
N GLU A 35 4.49 -23.29 -53.86
CA GLU A 35 3.33 -23.35 -54.76
C GLU A 35 2.02 -22.93 -54.08
N LYS A 36 2.01 -22.75 -52.76
CA LYS A 36 0.81 -22.44 -51.99
C LYS A 36 0.85 -21.03 -51.33
N GLY A 37 0.54 -20.02 -52.10
CA GLY A 37 0.19 -18.68 -51.59
C GLY A 37 1.31 -17.86 -50.98
N ASN A 38 0.97 -16.79 -50.26
CA ASN A 38 1.92 -15.85 -49.69
C ASN A 38 2.87 -16.52 -48.69
N ILE A 39 4.17 -16.44 -48.98
CA ILE A 39 5.27 -17.06 -48.20
C ILE A 39 5.28 -16.56 -46.76
N ASP A 40 4.92 -15.31 -46.58
CA ASP A 40 4.86 -14.67 -45.23
C ASP A 40 3.79 -15.33 -44.35
N GLU A 41 2.63 -15.74 -44.95
CA GLU A 41 1.59 -16.46 -44.20
C GLU A 41 1.98 -17.90 -43.87
N GLN A 42 2.81 -18.55 -44.69
CA GLN A 42 3.28 -19.90 -44.42
C GLN A 42 4.39 -19.94 -43.36
N ILE A 43 5.25 -18.95 -43.33
CA ILE A 43 6.24 -18.77 -42.29
C ILE A 43 5.52 -18.53 -40.96
N ASP A 44 4.36 -17.83 -40.94
CA ASP A 44 3.57 -17.59 -39.73
C ASP A 44 2.86 -18.81 -39.20
N ARG A 45 2.45 -19.75 -40.01
CA ARG A 45 1.51 -20.82 -39.59
C ARG A 45 2.09 -22.08 -39.03
N THR A 46 3.29 -22.55 -39.42
CA THR A 46 3.59 -23.96 -39.19
C THR A 46 4.82 -24.31 -38.36
N ASN A 47 5.93 -23.61 -38.42
CA ASN A 47 7.17 -24.09 -37.79
C ASN A 47 7.90 -23.05 -36.92
N TYR A 48 7.38 -21.85 -36.85
CA TYR A 48 8.01 -20.76 -36.14
C TYR A 48 8.18 -21.04 -34.63
N LYS A 49 7.18 -21.68 -34.00
CA LYS A 49 7.22 -22.03 -32.58
C LYS A 49 8.37 -22.99 -32.26
N THR A 50 8.64 -23.93 -33.10
CA THR A 50 9.72 -24.91 -32.89
C THR A 50 11.11 -24.28 -33.10
N ILE A 51 11.26 -23.43 -34.14
CA ILE A 51 12.51 -22.68 -34.41
C ILE A 51 12.77 -21.74 -33.22
N TRP A 52 11.77 -21.07 -32.74
CA TRP A 52 11.83 -20.21 -31.55
C TRP A 52 12.21 -20.96 -30.30
N GLN A 53 11.63 -22.11 -30.04
CA GLN A 53 11.99 -22.95 -28.90
C GLN A 53 13.45 -23.37 -28.94
N VAL A 54 13.99 -23.67 -30.14
CA VAL A 54 15.41 -24.03 -30.34
C VAL A 54 16.31 -22.81 -30.11
N ILE A 55 15.94 -21.64 -30.69
CA ILE A 55 16.72 -20.40 -30.53
C ILE A 55 16.72 -19.94 -29.06
N ASN A 56 15.58 -19.94 -28.40
CA ASN A 56 15.46 -19.58 -26.98
C ASN A 56 16.24 -20.58 -26.10
N ALA A 57 16.21 -21.86 -26.39
CA ALA A 57 17.00 -22.85 -25.68
C ALA A 57 18.52 -22.67 -25.85
N ILE A 58 18.98 -22.25 -27.04
CA ILE A 58 20.38 -21.90 -27.30
C ILE A 58 20.77 -20.65 -26.49
N ILE A 59 19.91 -19.64 -26.52
CA ILE A 59 20.10 -18.38 -25.83
C ILE A 59 20.13 -18.55 -24.31
N ALA A 60 19.29 -19.43 -23.76
CA ALA A 60 19.25 -19.74 -22.32
C ALA A 60 20.49 -20.51 -21.83
N TYR A 61 21.20 -21.19 -22.74
CA TYR A 61 22.39 -22.00 -22.42
C TYR A 61 23.69 -21.19 -22.39
N ASP A 62 23.84 -20.14 -23.22
CA ASP A 62 25.06 -19.33 -23.31
C ASP A 62 24.77 -17.88 -23.73
N GLU A 63 24.91 -16.94 -22.78
CA GLU A 63 24.70 -15.52 -23.03
C GLU A 63 25.61 -14.87 -24.08
N THR A 64 26.80 -15.42 -24.30
CA THR A 64 27.70 -14.96 -25.34
C THR A 64 27.14 -15.18 -26.74
N TYR A 65 26.28 -16.17 -26.93
CA TYR A 65 25.60 -16.45 -28.20
C TYR A 65 24.59 -15.34 -28.58
N ARG A 66 23.93 -14.72 -27.63
CA ARG A 66 23.01 -13.58 -27.86
C ARG A 66 23.69 -12.43 -28.60
N VAL A 67 24.86 -12.06 -28.14
CA VAL A 67 25.63 -10.94 -28.70
C VAL A 67 26.07 -11.24 -30.12
N LYS A 68 26.56 -12.43 -30.39
CA LYS A 68 27.05 -12.83 -31.73
C LYS A 68 25.93 -12.99 -32.76
N ILE A 69 24.79 -13.58 -32.38
CA ILE A 69 23.61 -13.68 -33.26
C ILE A 69 23.11 -12.30 -33.66
N ARG A 70 23.04 -11.35 -32.72
CA ARG A 70 22.58 -9.98 -32.96
C ARG A 70 23.51 -9.19 -33.89
N ILE A 71 24.81 -9.27 -33.69
CA ILE A 71 25.83 -8.61 -34.53
C ILE A 71 25.79 -9.16 -35.97
N SER A 72 25.65 -10.46 -36.13
CA SER A 72 25.59 -11.12 -37.46
C SER A 72 24.36 -10.68 -38.28
N LEU A 73 23.21 -10.47 -37.63
CA LEU A 73 21.99 -10.00 -38.29
C LEU A 73 22.01 -8.51 -38.71
N LEU A 74 22.80 -7.67 -38.01
CA LEU A 74 22.84 -6.21 -38.22
C LEU A 74 23.94 -5.76 -39.20
N SER A 75 25.05 -6.53 -39.41
CA SER A 75 26.26 -6.02 -39.99
C SER A 75 26.59 -6.47 -41.46
N LYS A 76 25.79 -7.32 -42.16
CA LYS A 76 26.21 -7.92 -43.42
C LYS A 76 25.58 -7.34 -44.68
N ARG A 77 26.50 -6.86 -45.59
CA ARG A 77 26.23 -6.56 -46.99
C ARG A 77 26.05 -7.87 -47.81
N LYS A 78 25.11 -7.85 -48.76
CA LYS A 78 24.65 -8.97 -49.61
C LYS A 78 25.76 -9.92 -50.19
N ARG A 79 26.99 -9.47 -50.34
CA ARG A 79 28.07 -10.20 -50.98
C ARG A 79 28.77 -11.23 -50.07
N LYS A 80 28.93 -10.92 -48.77
CA LYS A 80 29.60 -11.79 -47.81
C LYS A 80 28.82 -13.05 -47.39
N VAL A 81 27.50 -12.98 -47.42
CA VAL A 81 26.66 -14.16 -47.07
C VAL A 81 26.80 -15.27 -48.11
N ARG A 82 26.97 -14.93 -49.39
CA ARG A 82 27.14 -15.90 -50.50
C ARG A 82 28.50 -16.59 -50.47
N GLU A 83 29.56 -15.85 -50.19
CA GLU A 83 30.92 -16.38 -50.09
C GLU A 83 31.13 -17.26 -48.85
N GLY A 84 30.51 -16.95 -47.73
CA GLY A 84 30.55 -17.73 -46.49
C GLY A 84 29.81 -19.05 -46.58
N LEU A 85 28.59 -19.07 -47.19
CA LEU A 85 27.85 -20.29 -47.45
C LEU A 85 28.58 -21.26 -48.36
N ASP A 86 29.25 -20.75 -49.40
CA ASP A 86 30.03 -21.55 -50.29
C ASP A 86 31.34 -22.10 -49.66
N ARG A 87 31.90 -21.43 -48.64
CA ARG A 87 33.03 -21.91 -47.86
C ARG A 87 32.63 -23.01 -46.88
N VAL A 88 31.57 -22.84 -46.14
CA VAL A 88 31.02 -23.86 -45.20
C VAL A 88 30.74 -25.19 -45.95
N ILE A 89 30.29 -25.10 -47.19
CA ILE A 89 30.02 -26.29 -48.01
C ILE A 89 31.30 -26.95 -48.55
N ARG A 90 32.40 -26.19 -48.83
CA ARG A 90 33.64 -26.72 -49.43
C ARG A 90 34.70 -27.17 -48.44
N ASP A 91 34.88 -26.48 -47.30
CA ASP A 91 36.09 -26.64 -46.48
C ASP A 91 35.91 -27.33 -45.14
N ASN A 92 34.71 -27.78 -44.79
CA ASN A 92 34.42 -28.39 -43.49
C ASN A 92 34.93 -27.58 -42.27
N GLN A 93 35.22 -26.29 -42.44
CA GLN A 93 35.58 -25.37 -41.37
C GLN A 93 34.56 -24.24 -41.29
N PRO A 94 33.68 -24.26 -40.31
CA PRO A 94 32.62 -23.30 -40.14
C PRO A 94 33.12 -21.97 -39.57
N ASP A 95 32.85 -20.87 -40.27
CA ASP A 95 32.98 -19.53 -39.72
C ASP A 95 31.74 -19.26 -38.88
N PHE A 96 31.94 -19.14 -37.59
CA PHE A 96 30.89 -19.17 -36.53
C PHE A 96 29.75 -18.15 -36.72
N ASP A 97 29.97 -17.12 -37.52
CA ASP A 97 29.04 -16.05 -37.77
C ASP A 97 27.95 -16.36 -38.80
N GLU A 98 28.00 -17.49 -39.50
CA GLU A 98 27.12 -17.83 -40.63
C GLU A 98 26.27 -19.09 -40.40
N GLU A 99 26.45 -19.81 -39.30
CA GLU A 99 26.00 -21.19 -39.14
C GLU A 99 24.61 -21.40 -38.56
N VAL A 100 23.89 -20.38 -38.17
CA VAL A 100 22.57 -20.56 -37.51
C VAL A 100 21.48 -20.93 -38.52
N PHE A 101 21.69 -20.73 -39.84
CA PHE A 101 20.67 -21.00 -40.86
C PHE A 101 21.26 -21.64 -42.13
N GLN A 102 21.22 -22.95 -42.25
CA GLN A 102 21.41 -23.62 -43.52
C GLN A 102 20.05 -23.86 -44.20
N ILE A 103 19.86 -23.23 -45.36
CA ILE A 103 18.68 -23.45 -46.19
C ILE A 103 19.13 -24.44 -47.31
N VAL A 104 18.56 -25.64 -47.34
CA VAL A 104 18.77 -26.63 -48.39
C VAL A 104 18.12 -26.11 -49.66
N ARG A 105 18.93 -25.83 -50.70
CA ARG A 105 18.42 -25.30 -51.96
C ARG A 105 17.58 -26.31 -52.71
N SER A 106 16.38 -25.89 -53.11
CA SER A 106 15.70 -26.35 -54.32
C SER A 106 16.14 -25.49 -55.51
N PRO A 107 16.30 -26.03 -56.72
CA PRO A 107 16.85 -25.29 -57.88
C PRO A 107 16.01 -24.10 -58.38
N SER A 108 14.84 -23.85 -57.77
CA SER A 108 13.88 -22.85 -58.20
C SER A 108 13.81 -21.57 -57.33
N PHE A 109 14.73 -21.37 -56.39
CA PHE A 109 14.70 -20.18 -55.53
C PHE A 109 15.37 -18.95 -56.17
N SER A 110 14.66 -17.82 -56.26
CA SER A 110 15.20 -16.54 -56.69
C SER A 110 15.88 -15.78 -55.53
N ILE A 111 16.86 -14.91 -55.82
CA ILE A 111 17.60 -14.09 -54.85
C ILE A 111 16.66 -13.12 -54.08
N ASP A 112 15.59 -12.65 -54.74
CA ASP A 112 14.63 -11.72 -54.17
C ASP A 112 13.76 -12.37 -53.06
N LEU A 113 13.42 -13.64 -53.25
CA LEU A 113 12.73 -14.45 -52.23
C LEU A 113 13.55 -14.61 -50.95
N PHE A 114 14.87 -14.79 -51.10
CA PHE A 114 15.80 -14.95 -50.01
C PHE A 114 15.95 -13.65 -49.16
N ASP A 115 15.94 -12.51 -49.82
CA ASP A 115 16.01 -11.20 -49.18
C ASP A 115 14.71 -10.84 -48.48
N GLY A 116 13.55 -11.24 -49.00
CA GLY A 116 12.25 -11.09 -48.38
C GLY A 116 12.13 -11.93 -47.09
N ILE A 117 12.47 -13.21 -47.18
CA ILE A 117 12.46 -14.11 -46.00
C ILE A 117 13.44 -13.61 -44.93
N ARG A 118 14.63 -13.15 -45.31
CA ARG A 118 15.62 -12.61 -44.38
C ARG A 118 15.15 -11.33 -43.72
N LYS A 119 14.56 -10.40 -44.46
CA LYS A 119 14.04 -9.12 -43.93
C LYS A 119 12.91 -9.35 -42.95
N ASN A 120 11.98 -10.24 -43.26
CA ASN A 120 10.85 -10.58 -42.40
C ASN A 120 11.28 -11.38 -41.17
N LEU A 121 12.19 -12.33 -41.30
CA LEU A 121 12.79 -13.04 -40.17
C LEU A 121 13.49 -12.06 -39.22
N THR A 122 14.33 -11.17 -39.75
CA THR A 122 15.05 -10.18 -38.95
C THR A 122 14.08 -9.23 -38.25
N THR A 123 13.09 -8.73 -38.97
CA THR A 123 12.08 -7.82 -38.39
C THR A 123 11.23 -8.51 -37.34
N LYS A 124 10.78 -9.76 -37.59
CA LYS A 124 10.00 -10.51 -36.60
C LYS A 124 10.84 -10.98 -35.40
N VAL A 125 12.06 -11.40 -35.62
CA VAL A 125 13.01 -11.72 -34.55
C VAL A 125 13.20 -10.50 -33.65
N ILE A 126 13.41 -9.31 -34.24
CA ILE A 126 13.54 -8.07 -33.49
C ILE A 126 12.24 -7.74 -32.75
N LYS A 127 11.07 -7.81 -33.40
CA LYS A 127 9.77 -7.55 -32.74
C LYS A 127 9.46 -8.53 -31.61
N THR A 128 9.77 -9.81 -31.78
CA THR A 128 9.51 -10.83 -30.74
C THR A 128 10.47 -10.71 -29.56
N PHE A 129 11.72 -10.29 -29.80
CA PHE A 129 12.64 -9.90 -28.71
C PHE A 129 12.17 -8.68 -27.93
N ARG A 130 11.35 -7.80 -28.51
CA ARG A 130 10.81 -6.60 -27.86
C ARG A 130 9.62 -6.86 -26.94
N ILE A 131 8.80 -7.82 -27.23
CA ILE A 131 7.49 -8.03 -26.55
C ILE A 131 7.51 -9.21 -25.56
N GLY A 132 8.43 -10.17 -25.69
CA GLY A 132 8.29 -11.50 -25.07
C GLY A 132 9.08 -11.76 -23.79
N ASP A 133 10.13 -11.02 -23.50
CA ASP A 133 11.08 -11.47 -22.48
C ASP A 133 11.01 -10.69 -21.15
N ARG A 134 9.94 -10.94 -20.39
CA ARG A 134 9.91 -10.65 -18.95
C ARG A 134 11.08 -11.32 -18.20
N VAL A 135 11.56 -12.45 -18.68
CA VAL A 135 12.69 -13.20 -18.09
C VAL A 135 14.00 -12.45 -18.32
N PHE A 136 14.28 -11.97 -19.53
CA PHE A 136 15.52 -11.21 -19.83
C PHE A 136 15.64 -9.93 -19.01
N LEU A 137 14.57 -9.16 -18.94
CA LEU A 137 14.56 -7.91 -18.15
C LEU A 137 14.67 -8.20 -16.65
N SER A 138 14.14 -9.34 -16.20
CA SER A 138 14.31 -9.81 -14.83
C SER A 138 15.78 -10.12 -14.50
N ASP A 139 16.45 -10.87 -15.36
CA ASP A 139 17.85 -11.30 -15.17
C ASP A 139 18.80 -10.10 -15.28
N TRP A 140 18.57 -9.23 -16.27
CA TRP A 140 19.32 -7.98 -16.41
C TRP A 140 19.10 -7.04 -15.21
N ALA A 141 17.88 -6.95 -14.69
CA ALA A 141 17.58 -6.17 -13.49
C ALA A 141 18.30 -6.73 -12.26
N GLU A 142 18.42 -8.06 -12.15
CA GLU A 142 19.17 -8.70 -11.06
C GLU A 142 20.68 -8.47 -11.17
N GLU A 143 21.26 -8.59 -12.37
CA GLU A 143 22.68 -8.27 -12.59
C GLU A 143 22.98 -6.81 -12.25
N THR A 144 22.13 -5.90 -12.72
CA THR A 144 22.31 -4.47 -12.46
C THR A 144 22.09 -4.14 -10.99
N ALA A 145 21.19 -4.84 -10.28
CA ALA A 145 21.02 -4.71 -8.83
C ALA A 145 22.28 -5.17 -8.07
N LYS A 146 22.93 -6.24 -8.51
CA LYS A 146 24.22 -6.68 -7.94
C LYS A 146 25.34 -5.65 -8.20
N LEU A 147 25.41 -5.09 -9.41
CA LEU A 147 26.37 -4.03 -9.73
C LEU A 147 26.09 -2.77 -8.89
N ALA A 148 24.83 -2.39 -8.70
CA ALA A 148 24.45 -1.28 -7.84
C ALA A 148 24.94 -1.48 -6.40
N GLN A 149 24.86 -2.70 -5.87
CA GLN A 149 25.36 -3.00 -4.53
C GLN A 149 26.89 -2.90 -4.46
N ILE A 150 27.59 -3.46 -5.43
CA ILE A 150 29.06 -3.36 -5.52
C ILE A 150 29.51 -1.90 -5.57
N LEU A 151 28.84 -1.08 -6.39
CA LEU A 151 29.14 0.35 -6.48
C LEU A 151 28.91 1.09 -5.17
N ARG A 152 27.82 0.78 -4.46
CA ARG A 152 27.52 1.36 -3.14
C ARG A 152 28.64 1.05 -2.15
N ASP A 153 29.04 -0.21 -2.05
CA ASP A 153 30.06 -0.66 -1.12
C ASP A 153 31.41 0.00 -1.43
N GLN A 154 31.77 0.09 -2.71
CA GLN A 154 33.01 0.75 -3.14
C GLN A 154 33.00 2.25 -2.86
N ILE A 155 31.90 2.96 -3.12
CA ILE A 155 31.77 4.38 -2.80
C ILE A 155 31.93 4.61 -1.30
N LEU A 156 31.35 3.77 -0.45
CA LEU A 156 31.48 3.89 0.99
C LEU A 156 32.93 3.64 1.46
N ILE A 157 33.61 2.64 0.91
CA ILE A 157 35.02 2.35 1.22
C ILE A 157 35.91 3.55 0.83
N VAL A 158 35.70 4.13 -0.33
CA VAL A 158 36.46 5.31 -0.78
C VAL A 158 36.14 6.52 0.10
N TYR A 159 34.86 6.74 0.41
CA TYR A 159 34.43 7.81 1.33
C TYR A 159 35.11 7.72 2.70
N GLU A 160 35.33 6.53 3.23
CA GLU A 160 36.02 6.32 4.51
C GLU A 160 37.53 6.55 4.44
N ASN A 161 38.16 6.22 3.30
CA ASN A 161 39.61 6.14 3.18
C ASN A 161 40.27 7.29 2.39
N ASP A 162 39.51 7.98 1.51
CA ASP A 162 40.04 9.09 0.69
C ASP A 162 39.49 10.44 1.17
N LYS A 163 40.41 11.34 1.59
CA LYS A 163 40.05 12.64 2.16
C LYS A 163 39.49 13.62 1.12
N ASP A 164 40.09 13.64 -0.11
CA ASP A 164 39.61 14.54 -1.18
C ASP A 164 38.22 14.10 -1.67
N PHE A 165 38.04 12.79 -1.88
CA PHE A 165 36.74 12.26 -2.22
C PHE A 165 35.67 12.60 -1.17
N ARG A 166 36.00 12.42 0.11
CA ARG A 166 35.08 12.75 1.23
C ARG A 166 34.68 14.22 1.22
N GLU A 167 35.65 15.14 1.01
CA GLU A 167 35.36 16.58 0.96
C GLU A 167 34.40 16.92 -0.20
N LYS A 168 34.66 16.39 -1.39
CA LYS A 168 33.79 16.56 -2.57
C LYS A 168 32.40 15.94 -2.34
N PHE A 169 32.36 14.78 -1.72
CA PHE A 169 31.10 14.08 -1.40
C PHE A 169 30.26 14.87 -0.37
N GLU A 170 30.85 15.37 0.72
CA GLU A 170 30.14 16.18 1.70
C GLU A 170 29.64 17.50 1.11
N ASN A 171 30.43 18.17 0.24
CA ASN A 171 29.99 19.35 -0.48
C ASN A 171 28.78 19.05 -1.39
N PHE A 172 28.78 17.91 -2.09
CA PHE A 172 27.66 17.44 -2.90
C PHE A 172 26.43 17.13 -2.04
N LYS A 173 26.59 16.39 -0.94
CA LYS A 173 25.53 16.08 0.01
C LYS A 173 24.91 17.35 0.61
N ASN A 174 25.73 18.32 1.03
CA ASN A 174 25.27 19.60 1.55
C ASN A 174 24.50 20.41 0.48
N SER A 175 24.87 20.28 -0.77
CA SER A 175 24.12 20.89 -1.87
C SER A 175 22.77 20.20 -2.06
N LEU A 176 22.74 18.85 -2.14
CA LEU A 176 21.50 18.07 -2.29
C LEU A 176 20.52 18.28 -1.13
N SER A 177 21.03 18.42 0.12
CA SER A 177 20.17 18.64 1.29
C SER A 177 19.30 19.90 1.18
N LYS A 178 19.76 20.89 0.45
CA LYS A 178 19.04 22.15 0.22
C LYS A 178 17.91 22.05 -0.80
N ILE A 179 18.00 21.10 -1.74
CA ILE A 179 17.00 20.92 -2.80
C ILE A 179 16.04 19.79 -2.48
N LEU A 180 16.59 18.65 -2.05
CA LEU A 180 15.79 17.46 -1.79
C LEU A 180 15.24 17.50 -0.36
N ASN A 181 16.10 17.36 0.65
CA ASN A 181 15.69 17.45 2.06
C ASN A 181 16.90 17.59 2.99
N GLU A 182 16.77 18.35 4.10
CA GLU A 182 17.83 18.55 5.10
C GLU A 182 18.26 17.26 5.81
N SER A 183 17.44 16.21 5.81
CA SER A 183 17.74 14.92 6.45
C SER A 183 18.36 13.87 5.51
N ILE A 184 18.83 14.25 4.31
CA ILE A 184 19.46 13.33 3.37
C ILE A 184 20.70 12.67 4.00
N SER A 185 20.74 11.35 4.02
CA SER A 185 21.83 10.57 4.60
C SER A 185 22.97 10.37 3.61
N THR A 186 24.15 9.94 4.11
CA THR A 186 25.26 9.51 3.28
C THR A 186 24.85 8.37 2.34
N ASN A 187 24.07 7.39 2.84
CA ASN A 187 23.57 6.28 2.03
C ASN A 187 22.60 6.73 0.92
N ASP A 188 21.79 7.76 1.16
CA ASP A 188 20.92 8.33 0.13
C ASP A 188 21.74 8.97 -1.00
N CYS A 189 22.78 9.73 -0.64
CA CYS A 189 23.69 10.33 -1.62
C CYS A 189 24.45 9.28 -2.42
N VAL A 190 24.95 8.22 -1.78
CA VAL A 190 25.57 7.08 -2.45
C VAL A 190 24.59 6.45 -3.44
N SER A 191 23.34 6.23 -3.00
CA SER A 191 22.30 5.67 -3.87
C SER A 191 22.00 6.55 -5.08
N LEU A 192 21.99 7.88 -4.94
CA LEU A 192 21.79 8.82 -6.04
C LEU A 192 22.94 8.79 -7.05
N ILE A 193 24.19 8.72 -6.57
CA ILE A 193 25.36 8.59 -7.45
C ILE A 193 25.28 7.30 -8.25
N VAL A 194 24.97 6.17 -7.59
CA VAL A 194 24.82 4.88 -8.26
C VAL A 194 23.66 4.89 -9.27
N GLN A 195 22.50 5.49 -8.91
CA GLN A 195 21.40 5.65 -9.86
C GLN A 195 21.84 6.40 -11.12
N TYR A 196 22.51 7.54 -10.95
CA TYR A 196 22.98 8.34 -12.08
C TYR A 196 23.93 7.54 -12.99
N LEU A 197 24.94 6.88 -12.41
CA LEU A 197 25.95 6.11 -13.15
C LEU A 197 25.35 4.93 -13.93
N LEU A 198 24.32 4.29 -13.40
CA LEU A 198 23.69 3.14 -14.04
C LEU A 198 22.59 3.53 -15.03
N THR A 199 21.95 4.68 -14.88
CA THR A 199 20.77 5.04 -15.67
C THR A 199 21.04 6.07 -16.76
N LYS A 200 21.88 7.07 -16.49
CA LYS A 200 22.16 8.14 -17.46
C LYS A 200 22.76 7.61 -18.77
N PRO A 201 23.74 6.68 -18.78
CA PRO A 201 24.28 6.13 -20.02
C PRO A 201 23.25 5.35 -20.84
N ILE A 202 22.27 4.71 -20.18
CA ILE A 202 21.15 4.03 -20.86
C ILE A 202 20.30 5.06 -21.61
N LEU A 203 19.94 6.14 -20.92
CA LEU A 203 19.13 7.21 -21.52
C LEU A 203 19.90 7.93 -22.65
N ASP A 204 21.18 8.23 -22.46
CA ASP A 204 22.02 8.87 -23.48
C ASP A 204 22.22 7.99 -24.72
N ALA A 205 22.23 6.66 -24.56
CA ALA A 205 22.32 5.74 -25.69
C ALA A 205 21.00 5.66 -26.50
N ILE A 206 19.86 5.85 -25.84
CA ILE A 206 18.53 5.81 -26.46
C ILE A 206 18.15 7.17 -27.06
N PHE A 207 18.48 8.27 -26.38
CA PHE A 207 18.14 9.63 -26.74
C PHE A 207 19.42 10.40 -27.04
N THR A 208 19.66 10.62 -28.33
CA THR A 208 20.90 11.27 -28.83
C THR A 208 20.96 12.77 -28.55
N GLN A 209 19.82 13.43 -28.33
CA GLN A 209 19.74 14.85 -28.08
C GLN A 209 19.77 15.13 -26.57
N LYS A 210 20.65 16.03 -26.14
CA LYS A 210 20.81 16.46 -24.75
C LYS A 210 20.15 17.82 -24.53
N SER A 211 19.34 17.92 -23.50
CA SER A 211 18.80 19.17 -23.02
C SER A 211 19.83 19.92 -22.17
N GLU A 212 19.58 21.19 -21.93
CA GLU A 212 20.38 21.99 -21.01
C GLU A 212 20.38 21.44 -19.57
N ILE A 213 19.28 20.83 -19.15
CA ILE A 213 19.15 20.14 -17.87
C ILE A 213 20.05 18.90 -17.81
N ASP A 214 20.16 18.15 -18.91
CA ASP A 214 21.11 17.03 -19.01
C ASP A 214 22.55 17.49 -18.74
N LEU A 215 22.94 18.64 -19.29
CA LEU A 215 24.29 19.23 -19.08
C LEU A 215 24.52 19.68 -17.64
N ILE A 216 23.51 20.25 -16.99
CA ILE A 216 23.56 20.63 -15.58
C ILE A 216 23.79 19.40 -14.69
N LEU A 217 23.03 18.32 -14.94
CA LEU A 217 23.19 17.07 -14.20
C LEU A 217 24.54 16.42 -14.48
N ASP A 218 24.96 16.38 -15.75
CA ASP A 218 26.28 15.85 -16.11
C ASP A 218 27.40 16.59 -15.34
N GLN A 219 27.32 17.93 -15.20
CA GLN A 219 28.27 18.70 -14.39
C GLN A 219 28.23 18.36 -12.90
N MET A 220 27.04 18.15 -12.34
CA MET A 220 26.88 17.81 -10.91
C MET A 220 27.48 16.45 -10.55
N PHE A 221 27.43 15.48 -11.46
CA PHE A 221 27.93 14.12 -11.23
C PHE A 221 29.29 13.84 -11.87
N GLU A 222 29.88 14.78 -12.61
CA GLU A 222 31.10 14.59 -13.42
C GLU A 222 32.28 14.08 -12.58
N TYR A 223 32.50 14.63 -11.40
CA TYR A 223 33.56 14.21 -10.51
C TYR A 223 33.44 12.72 -10.13
N PHE A 224 32.28 12.31 -9.69
CA PHE A 224 32.00 10.92 -9.28
C PHE A 224 32.10 9.97 -10.46
N LYS A 225 31.58 10.37 -11.63
CA LYS A 225 31.67 9.58 -12.86
C LYS A 225 33.10 9.33 -13.24
N LYS A 226 33.95 10.36 -13.38
CA LYS A 226 35.38 10.25 -13.74
C LYS A 226 36.15 9.41 -12.74
N PHE A 227 35.91 9.63 -11.45
CA PHE A 227 36.59 8.89 -10.39
C PHE A 227 36.25 7.39 -10.43
N LEU A 228 35.00 7.03 -10.59
CA LEU A 228 34.54 5.65 -10.56
C LEU A 228 34.78 4.91 -11.87
N GLU A 229 34.66 5.56 -13.03
CA GLU A 229 35.01 4.96 -14.34
C GLU A 229 36.49 4.57 -14.43
N SER A 230 37.36 5.34 -13.82
CA SER A 230 38.81 5.02 -13.79
C SER A 230 39.15 3.84 -12.87
N ASN A 231 38.28 3.50 -11.93
CA ASN A 231 38.57 2.53 -10.88
C ASN A 231 37.74 1.23 -10.95
N ILE A 232 36.66 1.18 -11.78
CA ILE A 232 35.72 0.06 -11.82
C ILE A 232 35.53 -0.49 -13.22
N LYS A 233 36.22 -1.61 -13.52
CA LYS A 233 36.16 -2.29 -14.85
C LYS A 233 34.77 -2.84 -15.20
N ASP A 234 33.96 -3.19 -14.23
CA ASP A 234 32.61 -3.73 -14.44
C ASP A 234 31.63 -2.67 -14.95
N LEU A 235 31.90 -1.40 -14.65
CA LEU A 235 31.10 -0.28 -15.16
C LEU A 235 31.30 -0.08 -16.67
N GLU A 236 32.50 -0.23 -17.15
CA GLU A 236 32.81 -0.12 -18.58
C GLU A 236 32.14 -1.24 -19.40
N ARG A 237 32.20 -2.48 -18.90
CA ARG A 237 31.47 -3.63 -19.49
C ARG A 237 29.95 -3.43 -19.49
N PHE A 238 29.41 -2.82 -18.44
CA PHE A 238 27.98 -2.47 -18.37
C PHE A 238 27.61 -1.47 -19.47
N TYR A 239 28.41 -0.41 -19.67
CA TYR A 239 28.16 0.59 -20.69
C TYR A 239 28.23 0.03 -22.10
N ASP A 240 29.15 -0.91 -22.37
CA ASP A 240 29.24 -1.60 -23.67
C ASP A 240 27.99 -2.44 -23.94
N LYS A 241 27.51 -3.19 -22.97
CA LYS A 241 26.23 -3.93 -23.05
C LYS A 241 25.04 -2.99 -23.37
N VAL A 242 24.99 -1.83 -22.71
CA VAL A 242 23.95 -0.82 -22.92
C VAL A 242 23.99 -0.24 -24.35
N ARG A 243 25.18 0.08 -24.89
CA ARG A 243 25.31 0.60 -26.26
C ARG A 243 24.80 -0.40 -27.30
N ILE A 244 25.23 -1.65 -27.19
CA ILE A 244 24.79 -2.72 -28.09
C ILE A 244 23.28 -2.89 -28.06
N TRP A 245 22.68 -2.76 -26.88
CA TRP A 245 21.25 -2.89 -26.70
C TRP A 245 20.46 -1.70 -27.26
N ALA A 246 20.94 -0.47 -27.06
CA ALA A 246 20.30 0.74 -27.58
C ALA A 246 20.26 0.80 -29.11
N GLU A 247 21.27 0.25 -29.81
CA GLU A 247 21.30 0.15 -31.28
C GLU A 247 20.13 -0.69 -31.85
N GLY A 248 19.51 -1.54 -31.05
CA GLY A 248 18.37 -2.37 -31.46
C GLY A 248 17.00 -1.68 -31.34
N ILE A 249 16.91 -0.44 -30.84
CA ILE A 249 15.67 0.31 -30.64
C ILE A 249 15.41 1.18 -31.86
N LEU A 250 14.36 0.87 -32.64
CA LEU A 250 14.15 1.48 -33.96
C LEU A 250 13.04 2.53 -33.98
N ASP A 251 12.05 2.49 -33.09
CA ASP A 251 10.91 3.41 -33.11
C ASP A 251 10.57 3.99 -31.73
N GLU A 252 9.66 4.99 -31.72
CA GLU A 252 9.28 5.73 -30.52
C GLU A 252 8.46 4.87 -29.55
N GLU A 253 7.62 3.96 -30.07
CA GLU A 253 6.80 3.07 -29.23
C GLU A 253 7.67 2.12 -28.41
N ASP A 254 8.76 1.62 -29.01
CA ASP A 254 9.76 0.81 -28.33
C ASP A 254 10.51 1.59 -27.26
N ARG A 255 10.83 2.86 -27.52
CA ARG A 255 11.48 3.74 -26.53
C ARG A 255 10.59 3.93 -25.30
N GLN A 256 9.29 4.19 -25.50
CA GLN A 256 8.33 4.37 -24.44
C GLN A 256 8.15 3.09 -23.59
N GLU A 257 8.03 1.94 -24.25
CA GLU A 257 7.92 0.66 -23.55
C GLU A 257 9.20 0.35 -22.77
N LEU A 258 10.35 0.66 -23.31
CA LEU A 258 11.62 0.51 -22.62
C LEU A 258 11.71 1.39 -21.37
N LEU A 259 11.35 2.67 -21.47
CA LEU A 259 11.33 3.56 -20.31
C LEU A 259 10.41 3.03 -19.21
N ARG A 260 9.25 2.48 -19.60
CA ARG A 260 8.32 1.81 -18.68
C ARG A 260 8.96 0.59 -18.01
N LEU A 261 9.69 -0.23 -18.77
CA LEU A 261 10.35 -1.44 -18.27
C LEU A 261 11.56 -1.13 -17.40
N LEU A 262 12.34 -0.10 -17.73
CA LEU A 262 13.41 0.41 -16.87
C LEU A 262 12.86 0.81 -15.50
N TYR A 263 11.74 1.49 -15.46
CA TYR A 263 11.12 1.89 -14.22
C TYR A 263 10.52 0.72 -13.44
N THR A 264 9.65 -0.08 -14.08
CA THR A 264 8.90 -1.15 -13.39
C THR A 264 9.72 -2.41 -13.12
N GLY A 265 10.68 -2.73 -13.97
CA GLY A 265 11.53 -3.93 -13.87
C GLY A 265 12.84 -3.69 -13.16
N PHE A 266 13.61 -2.69 -13.62
CA PHE A 266 14.95 -2.42 -13.10
C PHE A 266 14.92 -1.62 -11.80
N PHE A 267 14.29 -0.43 -11.80
CA PHE A 267 14.32 0.46 -10.65
C PHE A 267 13.66 -0.15 -9.41
N SER A 268 12.53 -0.81 -9.59
CA SER A 268 11.82 -1.47 -8.49
C SER A 268 12.59 -2.62 -7.85
N LYS A 269 13.54 -3.24 -8.56
CA LYS A 269 14.38 -4.32 -8.04
C LYS A 269 15.71 -3.81 -7.49
N ALA A 270 16.43 -2.97 -8.27
CA ALA A 270 17.72 -2.44 -7.90
C ALA A 270 17.68 -1.44 -6.74
N PHE A 271 16.55 -0.74 -6.58
CA PHE A 271 16.33 0.31 -5.58
C PHE A 271 15.02 0.09 -4.83
N LYS A 272 14.72 -1.18 -4.49
CA LYS A 272 13.48 -1.60 -3.85
C LYS A 272 13.19 -0.83 -2.57
N ASP A 273 14.19 -0.59 -1.75
CA ASP A 273 14.04 0.16 -0.49
C ASP A 273 13.51 1.57 -0.73
N ILE A 274 13.95 2.22 -1.82
CA ILE A 274 13.51 3.59 -2.19
C ILE A 274 12.10 3.56 -2.76
N THR A 275 11.78 2.59 -3.62
CA THR A 275 10.44 2.49 -4.24
C THR A 275 9.36 2.12 -3.24
N ASP A 276 9.64 1.17 -2.34
CA ASP A 276 8.72 0.75 -1.27
C ASP A 276 8.55 1.89 -0.24
N GLU A 277 9.61 2.66 -0.02
CA GLU A 277 9.62 3.78 0.92
C GLU A 277 8.83 4.99 0.43
N MET A 278 8.86 5.29 -0.85
CA MET A 278 8.22 6.49 -1.43
C MET A 278 6.76 6.27 -1.84
N GLY A 279 6.25 5.03 -1.85
CA GLY A 279 4.84 4.73 -2.17
C GLY A 279 4.45 5.15 -3.59
N ILE A 280 5.35 4.94 -4.55
CA ILE A 280 5.17 5.40 -5.93
C ILE A 280 4.31 4.39 -6.70
N ALA A 281 3.20 4.88 -7.28
CA ALA A 281 2.34 4.10 -8.14
C ALA A 281 2.26 4.72 -9.54
N TYR A 282 2.44 3.90 -10.58
CA TYR A 282 2.21 4.32 -11.95
C TYR A 282 0.75 4.73 -12.17
N THR A 283 0.53 5.92 -12.72
CA THR A 283 -0.82 6.43 -12.99
C THR A 283 -1.30 5.95 -14.36
N PRO A 284 -2.39 5.17 -14.44
CA PRO A 284 -2.92 4.69 -15.71
C PRO A 284 -3.38 5.82 -16.62
N VAL A 285 -3.05 5.72 -17.91
CA VAL A 285 -3.36 6.71 -18.94
C VAL A 285 -4.84 7.13 -18.97
N PRO A 286 -5.84 6.23 -18.86
CA PRO A 286 -7.25 6.62 -18.84
C PRO A 286 -7.61 7.59 -17.71
N LEU A 287 -7.02 7.40 -16.51
CA LEU A 287 -7.22 8.33 -15.40
C LEU A 287 -6.65 9.71 -15.70
N VAL A 288 -5.40 9.75 -16.19
CA VAL A 288 -4.72 11.01 -16.50
C VAL A 288 -5.47 11.78 -17.57
N SER A 289 -5.88 11.08 -18.64
CA SER A 289 -6.65 11.68 -19.73
C SER A 289 -7.98 12.28 -19.25
N PHE A 290 -8.67 11.59 -18.35
CA PHE A 290 -9.91 12.11 -17.75
C PHE A 290 -9.61 13.34 -16.88
N ILE A 291 -8.59 13.29 -16.02
CA ILE A 291 -8.24 14.42 -15.14
C ILE A 291 -7.89 15.66 -15.93
N VAL A 292 -7.01 15.54 -16.93
CA VAL A 292 -6.59 16.68 -17.77
C VAL A 292 -7.80 17.32 -18.46
N LYS A 293 -8.68 16.52 -19.08
CA LYS A 293 -9.87 17.04 -19.75
C LYS A 293 -10.88 17.65 -18.79
N PHE A 294 -11.09 17.04 -17.62
CA PHE A 294 -12.03 17.57 -16.65
C PHE A 294 -11.54 18.87 -16.00
N VAL A 295 -10.23 18.98 -15.72
CA VAL A 295 -9.61 20.22 -15.25
C VAL A 295 -9.71 21.30 -16.32
N ASP A 296 -9.48 20.99 -17.60
CA ASP A 296 -9.66 21.93 -18.71
C ASP A 296 -11.11 22.43 -18.79
N PHE A 297 -12.08 21.51 -18.70
CA PHE A 297 -13.51 21.84 -18.64
C PHE A 297 -13.83 22.78 -17.47
N LEU A 298 -13.34 22.51 -16.27
CA LEU A 298 -13.58 23.36 -15.10
C LEU A 298 -12.90 24.73 -15.25
N THR A 299 -11.69 24.76 -15.80
CA THR A 299 -10.96 26.01 -16.03
C THR A 299 -11.70 26.89 -17.05
N LYS A 300 -12.19 26.29 -18.14
CA LYS A 300 -13.05 26.98 -19.12
C LYS A 300 -14.36 27.47 -18.52
N LYS A 301 -15.04 26.60 -17.76
CA LYS A 301 -16.35 26.89 -17.13
C LYS A 301 -16.25 28.05 -16.13
N HIS A 302 -15.23 28.11 -15.32
CA HIS A 302 -15.16 29.07 -14.20
C HIS A 302 -14.32 30.30 -14.46
N PHE A 303 -13.35 30.23 -15.37
CA PHE A 303 -12.40 31.32 -15.66
C PHE A 303 -12.35 31.72 -17.12
N GLY A 304 -13.13 31.07 -17.99
CA GLY A 304 -13.20 31.42 -19.43
C GLY A 304 -11.91 31.08 -20.20
N LYS A 305 -10.98 30.36 -19.63
CA LYS A 305 -9.69 29.99 -20.22
C LYS A 305 -9.46 28.50 -20.18
N GLY A 306 -8.95 27.90 -21.24
CA GLY A 306 -8.49 26.53 -21.30
C GLY A 306 -7.05 26.37 -20.83
N LEU A 307 -6.61 25.13 -20.65
CA LEU A 307 -5.24 24.82 -20.19
C LEU A 307 -4.15 25.33 -21.15
N GLY A 308 -4.45 25.44 -22.45
CA GLY A 308 -3.53 26.02 -23.47
C GLY A 308 -3.45 27.54 -23.48
N ASP A 309 -4.38 28.24 -22.87
CA ASP A 309 -4.50 29.71 -23.00
C ASP A 309 -3.45 30.44 -22.16
N GLU A 310 -3.06 31.63 -22.63
CA GLU A 310 -2.06 32.47 -21.97
C GLU A 310 -2.48 32.88 -20.56
N GLY A 311 -1.52 32.85 -19.62
CA GLY A 311 -1.72 33.19 -18.21
C GLY A 311 -2.30 32.05 -17.39
N VAL A 312 -2.58 30.87 -17.97
CA VAL A 312 -2.92 29.66 -17.23
C VAL A 312 -1.62 28.92 -16.88
N VAL A 313 -1.11 29.10 -15.69
CA VAL A 313 0.14 28.49 -15.22
C VAL A 313 -0.15 27.18 -14.51
N ILE A 314 0.43 26.09 -15.04
CA ILE A 314 0.19 24.70 -14.63
C ILE A 314 1.40 24.18 -13.87
N LEU A 315 1.15 23.52 -12.75
CA LEU A 315 2.17 22.84 -11.96
C LEU A 315 1.79 21.36 -11.73
N GLU A 316 2.68 20.47 -12.09
CA GLU A 316 2.67 19.07 -11.64
C GLU A 316 3.74 18.87 -10.57
N PRO A 317 3.37 18.86 -9.28
CA PRO A 317 4.36 18.83 -8.19
C PRO A 317 4.92 17.44 -7.86
N PHE A 318 4.39 16.36 -8.47
CA PHE A 318 4.82 14.97 -8.24
C PHE A 318 4.80 14.21 -9.57
N ALA A 319 5.65 14.64 -10.50
CA ALA A 319 5.52 14.32 -11.92
C ALA A 319 5.81 12.84 -12.26
N GLY A 320 6.54 12.12 -11.41
CA GLY A 320 6.91 10.75 -11.70
C GLY A 320 7.63 10.62 -13.04
N MET A 321 7.10 9.82 -13.94
CA MET A 321 7.63 9.66 -15.31
C MET A 321 7.04 10.66 -16.33
N GLY A 322 6.29 11.67 -15.90
CA GLY A 322 5.75 12.73 -16.77
C GLY A 322 4.50 12.36 -17.56
N THR A 323 3.74 11.36 -17.13
CA THR A 323 2.52 10.93 -17.83
C THR A 323 1.47 12.06 -17.94
N PHE A 324 1.27 12.82 -16.86
CA PHE A 324 0.35 13.98 -16.88
C PHE A 324 0.81 15.04 -17.87
N LEU A 325 2.09 15.36 -17.89
CA LEU A 325 2.67 16.38 -18.78
C LEU A 325 2.57 15.97 -20.24
N SER A 326 2.90 14.72 -20.57
CA SER A 326 2.80 14.22 -21.96
C SER A 326 1.36 14.28 -22.47
N ILE A 327 0.39 13.86 -21.64
CA ILE A 327 -1.04 13.91 -21.99
C ILE A 327 -1.55 15.35 -22.05
N LEU A 328 -1.07 16.23 -21.16
CA LEU A 328 -1.38 17.66 -21.20
C LEU A 328 -0.90 18.31 -22.50
N ILE A 329 0.33 18.03 -22.92
CA ILE A 329 0.89 18.51 -24.19
C ILE A 329 0.07 17.99 -25.37
N ASP A 330 -0.23 16.69 -25.41
CA ASP A 330 -1.09 16.10 -26.44
C ASP A 330 -2.49 16.74 -26.46
N HIS A 331 -3.04 17.06 -25.28
CA HIS A 331 -4.35 17.71 -25.17
C HIS A 331 -4.33 19.15 -25.73
N ILE A 332 -3.36 19.96 -25.32
CA ILE A 332 -3.22 21.36 -25.81
C ILE A 332 -2.92 21.38 -27.32
N ALA A 333 -2.01 20.52 -27.78
CA ALA A 333 -1.62 20.47 -29.20
C ALA A 333 -2.76 20.05 -30.14
N LYS A 334 -3.74 19.27 -29.67
CA LYS A 334 -4.96 18.92 -30.42
C LYS A 334 -5.85 20.13 -30.66
N GLU A 335 -5.85 21.10 -29.75
CA GLU A 335 -6.56 22.37 -29.96
C GLU A 335 -5.76 23.29 -30.90
N ASP A 336 -4.48 23.53 -30.52
CA ASP A 336 -3.57 24.40 -31.28
C ASP A 336 -2.11 24.14 -30.87
N LYS A 337 -1.26 23.77 -31.82
CA LYS A 337 0.17 23.56 -31.60
C LYS A 337 0.90 24.82 -31.14
N GLY A 338 0.49 25.99 -31.66
CA GLY A 338 1.06 27.27 -31.26
C GLY A 338 0.82 27.62 -29.79
N LYS A 339 -0.24 27.08 -29.18
CA LYS A 339 -0.47 27.22 -27.73
C LYS A 339 0.59 26.46 -26.93
N VAL A 340 1.03 25.29 -27.37
CA VAL A 340 2.13 24.53 -26.70
C VAL A 340 3.41 25.36 -26.74
N GLU A 341 3.81 25.87 -27.91
CA GLU A 341 5.00 26.71 -28.03
C GLU A 341 4.91 27.96 -27.15
N GLY A 342 3.74 28.61 -27.13
CA GLY A 342 3.46 29.76 -26.27
C GLY A 342 3.65 29.45 -24.79
N LYS A 343 3.14 28.29 -24.34
CA LYS A 343 3.28 27.82 -22.97
C LYS A 343 4.75 27.61 -22.54
N LEU A 344 5.55 26.99 -23.42
CA LEU A 344 6.98 26.76 -23.17
C LEU A 344 7.74 28.11 -23.14
N LYS A 345 7.51 29.01 -24.09
CA LYS A 345 8.16 30.32 -24.15
C LYS A 345 7.87 31.19 -22.91
N ARG A 346 6.62 31.16 -22.41
CA ARG A 346 6.21 31.89 -21.21
C ARG A 346 6.47 31.17 -19.89
N LYS A 347 7.03 29.96 -19.96
CA LYS A 347 7.27 29.08 -18.76
C LYS A 347 5.99 28.86 -17.93
N GLU A 348 4.90 28.49 -18.61
CA GLU A 348 3.59 28.29 -17.97
C GLU A 348 3.25 26.82 -17.67
N ILE A 349 4.19 25.89 -17.88
CA ILE A 349 4.08 24.47 -17.48
C ILE A 349 5.30 24.13 -16.62
N TRP A 350 5.07 23.75 -15.38
CA TRP A 350 6.10 23.41 -14.41
C TRP A 350 5.95 21.98 -13.90
N ALA A 351 7.07 21.31 -13.60
CA ALA A 351 7.09 19.98 -13.05
C ALA A 351 8.15 19.82 -11.95
N ASN A 352 7.86 19.02 -10.94
CA ASN A 352 8.80 18.63 -9.91
C ASN A 352 8.82 17.12 -9.75
N GLU A 353 10.00 16.55 -9.58
CA GLU A 353 10.18 15.15 -9.20
C GLU A 353 11.38 15.03 -8.25
N ILE A 354 11.19 14.28 -7.16
CA ILE A 354 12.22 14.11 -6.13
C ILE A 354 13.22 13.00 -6.48
N LEU A 355 12.77 11.97 -7.21
CA LEU A 355 13.61 10.83 -7.58
C LEU A 355 14.34 11.09 -8.88
N LEU A 356 15.64 10.85 -8.88
CA LEU A 356 16.49 11.15 -10.03
C LEU A 356 16.11 10.37 -11.30
N LEU A 357 15.89 9.05 -11.22
CA LEU A 357 15.54 8.27 -12.39
C LEU A 357 14.17 8.61 -12.96
N PRO A 358 13.07 8.66 -12.18
CA PRO A 358 11.80 9.16 -12.69
C PRO A 358 11.92 10.56 -13.32
N TYR A 359 12.68 11.46 -12.71
CA TYR A 359 12.93 12.80 -13.25
C TYR A 359 13.59 12.76 -14.64
N LEU A 360 14.63 11.94 -14.81
CA LEU A 360 15.30 11.77 -16.11
C LEU A 360 14.35 11.16 -17.16
N ILE A 361 13.56 10.17 -16.78
CA ILE A 361 12.56 9.54 -17.66
C ILE A 361 11.47 10.55 -18.03
N MET A 362 11.01 11.35 -17.07
CA MET A 362 10.03 12.41 -17.30
C MET A 362 10.49 13.40 -18.38
N LEU A 363 11.73 13.87 -18.28
CA LEU A 363 12.29 14.78 -19.28
C LEU A 363 12.20 14.16 -20.68
N LYS A 364 12.63 12.92 -20.85
CA LYS A 364 12.62 12.24 -22.15
C LYS A 364 11.21 11.96 -22.65
N ASN A 365 10.27 11.59 -21.80
CA ASN A 365 8.87 11.41 -22.17
C ASN A 365 8.20 12.72 -22.62
N VAL A 366 8.45 13.81 -21.91
CA VAL A 366 7.91 15.14 -22.25
C VAL A 366 8.54 15.66 -23.55
N GLU A 367 9.87 15.55 -23.70
CA GLU A 367 10.57 15.95 -24.93
C GLU A 367 10.12 15.13 -26.13
N SER A 368 9.86 13.83 -25.97
CA SER A 368 9.26 12.98 -27.01
C SER A 368 7.84 13.44 -27.38
N ALA A 369 7.03 13.78 -26.38
CA ALA A 369 5.68 14.32 -26.64
C ALA A 369 5.72 15.66 -27.38
N LEU A 370 6.68 16.53 -27.03
CA LEU A 370 6.90 17.79 -27.74
C LEU A 370 7.34 17.54 -29.19
N LEU A 371 8.33 16.67 -29.42
CA LEU A 371 8.80 16.31 -30.76
C LEU A 371 7.67 15.75 -31.63
N LYS A 372 6.86 14.84 -31.08
CA LYS A 372 5.67 14.27 -31.76
C LYS A 372 4.67 15.34 -32.19
N ASN A 373 4.39 16.32 -31.34
CA ASN A 373 3.36 17.30 -31.59
C ASN A 373 3.86 18.51 -32.40
N LEU A 374 5.08 19.01 -32.14
CA LEU A 374 5.64 20.19 -32.80
C LEU A 374 6.40 19.84 -34.08
N GLY A 375 6.91 18.61 -34.21
CA GLY A 375 7.68 18.15 -35.37
C GLY A 375 9.17 18.48 -35.30
N GLU A 376 9.62 19.17 -34.26
CA GLU A 376 11.02 19.49 -33.99
C GLU A 376 11.37 19.28 -32.53
N TYR A 377 12.64 19.00 -32.25
CA TYR A 377 13.11 18.82 -30.88
C TYR A 377 13.00 20.15 -30.12
N THR A 378 12.25 20.13 -29.05
CA THR A 378 12.08 21.28 -28.15
C THR A 378 12.41 20.83 -26.72
N PRO A 379 13.44 21.40 -26.06
CA PRO A 379 13.79 21.02 -24.70
C PRO A 379 12.74 21.49 -23.68
N PHE A 380 12.45 20.63 -22.69
CA PHE A 380 11.56 20.98 -21.58
C PHE A 380 12.37 21.57 -20.42
N THR A 381 12.39 22.92 -20.30
CA THR A 381 13.30 23.66 -19.41
C THR A 381 12.70 24.06 -18.08
N THR A 382 11.46 23.69 -17.78
CA THR A 382 10.72 24.07 -16.56
C THR A 382 10.48 22.91 -15.60
N ALA A 383 11.28 21.86 -15.71
CA ALA A 383 11.28 20.74 -14.77
C ALA A 383 12.37 20.94 -13.70
N LEU A 384 12.02 20.73 -12.44
CA LEU A 384 12.94 20.80 -11.31
C LEU A 384 13.14 19.42 -10.69
N TRP A 385 14.39 19.01 -10.52
CA TRP A 385 14.73 17.88 -9.67
C TRP A 385 14.75 18.33 -8.21
N THR A 386 13.64 18.17 -7.51
CA THR A 386 13.43 18.75 -6.18
C THR A 386 12.31 18.08 -5.40
N ASP A 387 12.33 18.27 -4.09
CA ASP A 387 11.20 17.94 -3.22
C ASP A 387 10.18 19.09 -3.20
N SER A 388 8.97 18.84 -3.70
CA SER A 388 7.88 19.84 -3.73
C SER A 388 7.46 20.32 -2.35
N PHE A 389 7.49 19.48 -1.34
CA PHE A 389 7.19 19.88 0.03
C PHE A 389 8.26 20.82 0.58
N ASN A 390 9.54 20.55 0.28
CA ASN A 390 10.64 21.42 0.70
C ASN A 390 10.58 22.77 -0.03
N LEU A 391 10.20 22.81 -1.30
CA LEU A 391 9.95 24.08 -2.01
C LEU A 391 8.80 24.87 -1.36
N MET A 392 7.75 24.17 -0.90
CA MET A 392 6.64 24.85 -0.22
C MET A 392 7.05 25.40 1.14
N GLU A 393 7.93 24.71 1.90
CA GLU A 393 8.53 25.28 3.13
C GLU A 393 9.22 26.63 2.85
N LYS A 394 9.97 26.75 1.74
CA LYS A 394 10.61 28.00 1.35
C LYS A 394 9.61 29.12 1.04
N LEU A 395 8.48 28.79 0.42
CA LEU A 395 7.40 29.74 0.20
C LEU A 395 6.78 30.25 1.50
N TYR A 396 6.56 29.38 2.49
CA TYR A 396 6.05 29.77 3.80
C TYR A 396 7.02 30.69 4.57
N GLU A 397 8.32 30.48 4.43
CA GLU A 397 9.36 31.27 5.12
C GLU A 397 9.59 32.64 4.47
N ARG A 398 9.11 32.87 3.24
CA ARG A 398 9.35 34.10 2.45
C ARG A 398 10.84 34.46 2.28
N LYS A 399 11.72 33.48 2.41
CA LYS A 399 13.18 33.64 2.24
C LYS A 399 13.69 32.51 1.35
N PRO A 400 14.21 32.79 0.14
CA PRO A 400 14.99 31.80 -0.59
C PRO A 400 16.24 31.49 0.24
N LYS A 401 16.38 30.27 0.74
CA LYS A 401 17.63 29.81 1.33
C LYS A 401 18.70 29.78 0.21
N ASP A 402 19.89 30.27 0.51
CA ASP A 402 21.02 30.26 -0.41
C ASP A 402 21.28 28.84 -0.95
N LEU A 403 21.06 28.64 -2.23
CA LEU A 403 21.36 27.41 -2.95
C LEU A 403 22.86 27.35 -3.30
N ILE A 404 23.72 27.50 -2.30
CA ILE A 404 25.18 27.44 -2.49
C ILE A 404 25.54 26.05 -3.02
N GLY A 405 26.37 26.00 -4.06
CA GLY A 405 26.84 24.74 -4.67
C GLY A 405 26.08 24.25 -5.89
N PHE A 406 24.96 24.90 -6.27
CA PHE A 406 24.25 24.59 -7.51
C PHE A 406 24.61 25.54 -8.66
N PRO A 407 24.53 25.05 -9.92
CA PRO A 407 24.66 25.93 -11.09
C PRO A 407 23.70 27.12 -11.00
N GLN A 408 24.17 28.30 -11.40
CA GLN A 408 23.38 29.55 -11.32
C GLN A 408 22.01 29.41 -12.01
N LYS A 409 21.96 28.71 -13.12
CA LYS A 409 20.76 28.51 -13.90
C LYS A 409 19.69 27.66 -13.18
N PHE A 410 20.12 26.68 -12.39
CA PHE A 410 19.19 25.91 -11.55
C PHE A 410 18.54 26.79 -10.47
N LYS A 411 19.30 27.69 -9.87
CA LYS A 411 18.79 28.66 -8.90
C LYS A 411 17.74 29.57 -9.52
N GLU A 412 18.00 30.09 -10.70
CA GLU A 412 17.06 30.93 -11.48
C GLU A 412 15.77 30.17 -11.82
N MET A 413 15.86 28.90 -12.12
CA MET A 413 14.68 28.05 -12.36
C MET A 413 13.85 27.89 -11.08
N VAL A 414 14.45 27.61 -9.94
CA VAL A 414 13.77 27.49 -8.65
C VAL A 414 13.06 28.80 -8.29
N GLU A 415 13.77 29.95 -8.39
CA GLU A 415 13.19 31.28 -8.14
C GLU A 415 12.03 31.58 -9.09
N SER A 416 12.17 31.24 -10.38
CA SER A 416 11.13 31.43 -11.38
C SER A 416 9.87 30.64 -11.05
N GLN A 417 9.99 29.38 -10.61
CA GLN A 417 8.85 28.55 -10.21
C GLN A 417 8.19 29.06 -8.92
N LEU A 418 9.00 29.47 -7.91
CA LEU A 418 8.47 30.02 -6.66
C LEU A 418 7.64 31.29 -6.89
N ASN A 419 8.06 32.14 -7.83
CA ASN A 419 7.39 33.40 -8.20
C ASN A 419 6.24 33.20 -9.20
N ALA A 420 6.11 32.01 -9.81
CA ALA A 420 5.05 31.74 -10.79
C ALA A 420 3.67 31.76 -10.11
N LYS A 421 2.73 32.48 -10.72
CA LYS A 421 1.31 32.52 -10.27
C LYS A 421 0.58 31.27 -10.75
N VAL A 422 0.80 30.15 -10.04
CA VAL A 422 0.14 28.88 -10.37
C VAL A 422 -1.35 28.98 -10.14
N ASN A 423 -2.14 28.62 -11.15
CA ASN A 423 -3.60 28.53 -11.08
C ASN A 423 -4.18 27.18 -11.53
N VAL A 424 -3.33 26.26 -11.96
CA VAL A 424 -3.73 24.87 -12.18
C VAL A 424 -2.71 23.93 -11.54
N ILE A 425 -3.18 22.97 -10.73
CA ILE A 425 -2.38 21.85 -10.23
C ILE A 425 -3.04 20.55 -10.63
N ILE A 426 -2.30 19.68 -11.30
CA ILE A 426 -2.71 18.31 -11.65
C ILE A 426 -1.64 17.35 -11.16
N SER A 427 -2.03 16.29 -10.44
CA SER A 427 -1.05 15.31 -9.97
C SER A 427 -1.65 14.04 -9.37
N ASN A 428 -0.82 13.02 -9.24
CA ASN A 428 -1.02 11.87 -8.37
C ASN A 428 0.02 11.91 -7.25
N PRO A 429 -0.29 12.48 -6.07
CA PRO A 429 0.65 12.59 -4.96
C PRO A 429 1.09 11.22 -4.41
N PRO A 430 2.24 11.15 -3.72
CA PRO A 430 2.65 9.93 -3.04
C PRO A 430 1.68 9.55 -1.91
N TRP A 431 1.42 8.22 -1.74
CA TRP A 431 0.40 7.70 -0.79
C TRP A 431 1.00 6.99 0.41
N ARG A 432 2.09 7.47 0.92
CA ARG A 432 2.73 6.88 2.08
C ARG A 432 1.90 7.13 3.34
N ALA A 433 1.43 6.03 3.98
CA ALA A 433 1.06 6.08 5.38
C ALA A 433 2.34 6.17 6.22
N ARG A 434 2.38 7.10 7.15
CA ARG A 434 3.49 7.24 8.09
C ARG A 434 3.65 5.93 8.89
N ARG A 435 4.56 5.05 8.47
CA ARG A 435 5.02 3.92 9.26
C ARG A 435 6.35 4.32 9.90
N GLU A 436 6.31 4.60 11.18
CA GLU A 436 7.50 4.52 12.00
C GLU A 436 7.86 3.04 12.12
N ASN A 437 8.75 2.55 11.26
CA ASN A 437 9.39 1.26 11.51
C ASN A 437 10.43 1.53 12.60
N GLU A 438 10.01 1.37 13.86
CA GLU A 438 10.77 1.78 15.03
C GLU A 438 12.05 0.97 15.24
N ASN A 439 12.19 -0.16 14.56
CA ASN A 439 13.43 -0.96 14.56
C ASN A 439 14.44 -0.51 13.48
N VAL A 440 14.02 0.28 12.49
CA VAL A 440 14.90 0.83 11.45
C VAL A 440 14.87 2.34 11.61
N GLY A 441 15.84 2.90 12.31
CA GLY A 441 15.93 4.33 12.68
C GLY A 441 15.98 5.32 11.51
N ARG A 442 15.05 5.23 10.54
CA ARG A 442 14.92 6.16 9.43
C ARG A 442 13.99 7.30 9.82
N LYS A 443 14.56 8.49 9.99
CA LYS A 443 13.83 9.74 10.22
C LYS A 443 12.93 10.03 9.02
N ASN A 444 11.61 10.16 9.25
CA ASN A 444 10.70 10.71 8.25
C ASN A 444 11.06 12.16 7.95
N PHE A 445 10.97 12.56 6.68
CA PHE A 445 11.09 13.97 6.28
C PHE A 445 10.08 14.81 7.07
N VAL A 446 10.56 15.89 7.69
CA VAL A 446 9.74 16.77 8.52
C VAL A 446 9.61 18.12 7.81
N TYR A 447 8.38 18.50 7.50
CA TYR A 447 8.03 19.80 6.92
C TYR A 447 7.29 20.62 7.97
N PRO A 448 8.02 21.45 8.77
CA PRO A 448 7.45 22.06 9.97
C PRO A 448 6.34 23.06 9.67
N ASN A 449 6.48 23.88 8.63
CA ASN A 449 5.46 24.85 8.29
C ASN A 449 4.21 24.19 7.71
N LEU A 450 4.37 23.21 6.83
CA LEU A 450 3.25 22.44 6.29
C LEU A 450 2.51 21.66 7.39
N ARG A 451 3.25 21.05 8.34
CA ARG A 451 2.65 20.42 9.52
C ARG A 451 1.89 21.42 10.38
N ARG A 452 2.43 22.60 10.60
CA ARG A 452 1.74 23.69 11.33
C ARG A 452 0.44 24.07 10.60
N ARG A 453 0.47 24.24 9.28
CA ARG A 453 -0.72 24.55 8.47
C ARG A 453 -1.80 23.48 8.60
N ILE A 454 -1.42 22.19 8.53
CA ILE A 454 -2.35 21.08 8.78
C ILE A 454 -2.90 21.13 10.21
N GLY A 455 -2.07 21.44 11.19
CA GLY A 455 -2.45 21.60 12.60
C GLY A 455 -3.49 22.69 12.81
N GLU A 456 -3.28 23.83 12.18
CA GLU A 456 -4.14 25.03 12.26
C GLU A 456 -5.46 24.89 11.49
N THR A 457 -5.52 23.98 10.50
CA THR A 457 -6.69 23.76 9.64
C THR A 457 -7.32 22.38 9.91
N TYR A 458 -6.91 21.36 9.17
CA TYR A 458 -7.52 20.02 9.18
C TYR A 458 -7.58 19.39 10.57
N ALA A 459 -6.47 19.43 11.32
CA ALA A 459 -6.42 18.80 12.64
C ALA A 459 -7.23 19.59 13.69
N LYS A 460 -7.21 20.92 13.62
CA LYS A 460 -8.03 21.78 14.47
C LYS A 460 -9.51 21.49 14.22
N TYR A 461 -9.97 21.55 12.98
CA TYR A 461 -11.36 21.29 12.63
C TYR A 461 -11.82 19.87 12.99
N ALA A 462 -10.96 18.86 12.75
CA ALA A 462 -11.29 17.50 13.15
C ALA A 462 -11.49 17.35 14.66
N LYS A 463 -10.68 18.02 15.48
CA LYS A 463 -10.81 18.03 16.94
C LYS A 463 -12.09 18.75 17.39
N GLU A 464 -12.39 19.90 16.81
CA GLU A 464 -13.65 20.64 17.04
C GLU A 464 -14.88 19.77 16.74
N LEU A 465 -14.80 18.93 15.69
CA LEU A 465 -15.86 18.01 15.29
C LEU A 465 -15.78 16.62 15.98
N GLY A 466 -15.08 16.56 17.12
CA GLY A 466 -15.11 15.39 18.01
C GLY A 466 -14.10 14.28 17.71
N THR A 467 -13.20 14.46 16.76
CA THR A 467 -12.15 13.48 16.44
C THR A 467 -10.97 13.57 17.40
N THR A 468 -10.59 12.46 18.03
CA THR A 468 -9.43 12.42 18.95
C THR A 468 -8.12 12.06 18.25
N ASN A 469 -8.17 11.12 17.30
CA ASN A 469 -7.00 10.67 16.59
C ASN A 469 -6.85 11.38 15.25
N VAL A 470 -5.96 12.37 15.21
CA VAL A 470 -5.66 13.17 14.02
C VAL A 470 -4.36 12.76 13.29
N ASN A 471 -3.72 11.68 13.72
CA ASN A 471 -2.42 11.27 13.15
C ASN A 471 -2.48 11.01 11.63
N LYS A 472 -3.58 10.44 11.14
CA LYS A 472 -3.80 10.19 9.70
C LYS A 472 -3.83 11.48 8.86
N LEU A 473 -4.06 12.64 9.45
CA LEU A 473 -4.05 13.92 8.75
C LEU A 473 -2.64 14.39 8.37
N TYR A 474 -1.61 13.70 8.82
CA TYR A 474 -0.22 13.98 8.48
C TYR A 474 0.36 12.99 7.45
N ASP A 475 -0.47 12.15 6.83
CA ASP A 475 -0.08 11.28 5.72
C ASP A 475 0.31 12.14 4.50
N THR A 476 1.20 11.62 3.65
CA THR A 476 1.78 12.40 2.54
C THR A 476 0.75 12.95 1.56
N TYR A 477 -0.30 12.17 1.25
CA TYR A 477 -1.37 12.67 0.36
C TYR A 477 -2.16 13.84 0.97
N VAL A 478 -2.31 13.90 2.30
CA VAL A 478 -2.95 15.03 2.98
C VAL A 478 -2.03 16.25 3.00
N GLN A 479 -0.74 16.04 3.17
CA GLN A 479 0.27 17.09 3.03
C GLN A 479 0.26 17.67 1.61
N ALA A 480 0.17 16.81 0.59
CA ALA A 480 0.07 17.25 -0.80
C ALA A 480 -1.21 18.06 -1.09
N LEU A 481 -2.35 17.62 -0.54
CA LEU A 481 -3.61 18.38 -0.64
C LEU A 481 -3.47 19.75 0.02
N ARG A 482 -2.88 19.84 1.23
CA ARG A 482 -2.68 21.15 1.90
C ARG A 482 -1.71 22.04 1.12
N MET A 483 -0.60 21.48 0.63
CA MET A 483 0.36 22.17 -0.21
C MET A 483 -0.31 22.73 -1.47
N ALA A 484 -1.06 21.91 -2.21
CA ALA A 484 -1.77 22.33 -3.41
C ALA A 484 -2.78 23.43 -3.11
N THR A 485 -3.54 23.31 -2.01
CA THR A 485 -4.50 24.33 -1.57
C THR A 485 -3.83 25.67 -1.25
N ASP A 486 -2.70 25.65 -0.54
CA ASP A 486 -1.98 26.89 -0.15
C ASP A 486 -1.19 27.48 -1.33
N ARG A 487 -0.84 26.67 -2.35
CA ARG A 487 -0.06 27.11 -3.52
C ARG A 487 -0.89 27.94 -4.54
N ILE A 488 -2.20 27.73 -4.57
CA ILE A 488 -3.11 28.41 -5.48
C ILE A 488 -3.91 29.48 -4.75
N GLU A 489 -3.93 30.72 -5.27
CA GLU A 489 -4.85 31.76 -4.82
C GLU A 489 -6.22 31.62 -5.49
N GLU A 490 -6.23 31.38 -6.80
CA GLU A 490 -7.40 31.21 -7.63
C GLU A 490 -7.09 30.20 -8.75
N GLY A 491 -8.04 29.30 -9.07
CA GLY A 491 -7.86 28.32 -10.13
C GLY A 491 -8.45 26.94 -9.85
N VAL A 492 -7.89 25.90 -10.46
CA VAL A 492 -8.39 24.53 -10.41
C VAL A 492 -7.30 23.56 -9.95
N ILE A 493 -7.66 22.64 -9.05
CA ILE A 493 -6.80 21.55 -8.61
C ILE A 493 -7.43 20.22 -9.02
N GLY A 494 -6.68 19.32 -9.66
CA GLY A 494 -7.09 17.94 -9.97
C GLY A 494 -6.10 16.93 -9.39
N LEU A 495 -6.54 16.14 -8.44
CA LEU A 495 -5.68 15.18 -7.72
C LEU A 495 -6.24 13.77 -7.68
N VAL A 496 -5.35 12.79 -7.70
CA VAL A 496 -5.66 11.40 -7.35
C VAL A 496 -5.34 11.18 -5.87
N LEU A 497 -6.33 10.87 -5.05
CA LEU A 497 -6.14 10.70 -3.61
C LEU A 497 -6.66 9.34 -3.11
N ASN A 498 -6.16 8.93 -1.95
CA ASN A 498 -6.79 7.89 -1.14
C ASN A 498 -8.19 8.37 -0.70
N ASN A 499 -9.23 7.54 -0.83
CA ASN A 499 -10.60 7.93 -0.49
C ASN A 499 -10.96 7.82 1.00
N GLY A 500 -10.05 7.38 1.88
CA GLY A 500 -10.32 7.21 3.30
C GLY A 500 -10.71 8.50 4.04
N TRP A 501 -10.36 9.67 3.52
CA TRP A 501 -10.78 10.97 4.07
C TRP A 501 -12.27 11.27 3.84
N LEU A 502 -12.90 10.64 2.84
CA LEU A 502 -14.33 10.79 2.56
C LEU A 502 -15.20 10.19 3.67
N TYR A 503 -14.79 9.03 4.18
CA TYR A 503 -15.57 8.23 5.12
C TYR A 503 -15.08 8.38 6.56
N GLY A 504 -13.77 8.52 6.78
CA GLY A 504 -13.13 8.50 8.08
C GLY A 504 -13.45 9.72 8.96
N LEU A 505 -13.44 9.50 10.28
CA LEU A 505 -13.69 10.56 11.28
C LEU A 505 -12.64 11.68 11.22
N SER A 506 -11.35 11.34 11.04
CA SER A 506 -10.30 12.35 10.88
C SER A 506 -10.49 13.20 9.62
N GLY A 507 -11.12 12.65 8.58
CA GLY A 507 -11.48 13.36 7.35
C GLY A 507 -12.48 14.51 7.53
N ARG A 508 -13.24 14.57 8.64
CA ARG A 508 -14.15 15.67 8.96
C ARG A 508 -13.44 17.04 8.86
N GLY A 509 -12.20 17.12 9.38
CA GLY A 509 -11.42 18.34 9.30
C GLY A 509 -11.02 18.73 7.87
N ILE A 510 -10.70 17.75 7.01
CA ILE A 510 -10.44 18.01 5.59
C ILE A 510 -11.73 18.48 4.91
N ARG A 511 -12.85 17.77 5.10
CA ARG A 511 -14.15 18.08 4.49
C ARG A 511 -14.63 19.48 4.88
N LYS A 512 -14.49 19.87 6.16
CA LYS A 512 -14.81 21.23 6.63
C LYS A 512 -13.93 22.27 5.94
N ALA A 513 -12.62 22.05 5.92
CA ALA A 513 -11.69 23.00 5.29
C ALA A 513 -11.97 23.17 3.78
N LEU A 514 -12.22 22.06 3.08
CA LEU A 514 -12.57 22.14 1.66
C LEU A 514 -13.88 22.90 1.42
N SER A 515 -14.89 22.71 2.27
CA SER A 515 -16.14 23.47 2.20
C SER A 515 -15.93 24.97 2.42
N GLU A 516 -14.98 25.34 3.28
CA GLU A 516 -14.69 26.74 3.59
C GLU A 516 -13.77 27.42 2.57
N GLU A 517 -12.81 26.70 1.99
CA GLU A 517 -11.76 27.27 1.15
C GLU A 517 -12.06 27.28 -0.35
N PHE A 518 -12.99 26.42 -0.85
CA PHE A 518 -13.28 26.27 -2.27
C PHE A 518 -14.71 26.66 -2.64
N ALA A 519 -14.92 27.08 -3.88
CA ALA A 519 -16.25 27.42 -4.41
C ALA A 519 -17.01 26.16 -4.83
N GLU A 520 -16.32 25.21 -5.47
CA GLU A 520 -16.88 23.91 -5.85
C GLU A 520 -15.86 22.80 -5.56
N VAL A 521 -16.38 21.67 -5.13
CA VAL A 521 -15.62 20.42 -4.85
C VAL A 521 -16.28 19.28 -5.60
N TYR A 522 -15.53 18.58 -6.44
CA TYR A 522 -15.99 17.40 -7.16
C TYR A 522 -15.20 16.18 -6.71
N VAL A 523 -15.91 15.12 -6.34
CA VAL A 523 -15.30 13.85 -5.92
C VAL A 523 -15.83 12.73 -6.81
N TYR A 524 -14.93 12.12 -7.59
CA TYR A 524 -15.22 10.89 -8.33
C TYR A 524 -14.59 9.72 -7.59
N ASP A 525 -15.39 8.95 -6.85
CA ASP A 525 -14.92 7.83 -6.03
C ASP A 525 -14.75 6.57 -6.89
N LEU A 526 -13.50 6.12 -7.04
CA LEU A 526 -13.13 4.92 -7.78
C LEU A 526 -13.23 3.65 -6.93
N LYS A 527 -13.55 3.77 -5.63
CA LYS A 527 -13.63 2.65 -4.70
C LYS A 527 -12.32 1.82 -4.65
N GLY A 528 -12.42 0.48 -4.52
CA GLY A 528 -11.26 -0.42 -4.57
C GLY A 528 -10.53 -0.61 -3.23
N ASP A 529 -11.19 -0.37 -2.08
CA ASP A 529 -10.60 -0.60 -0.76
C ASP A 529 -10.68 -2.08 -0.36
N ALA A 530 -9.55 -2.79 -0.49
CA ALA A 530 -9.41 -4.20 -0.12
C ALA A 530 -9.19 -4.43 1.38
N ARG A 531 -9.17 -3.38 2.21
CA ARG A 531 -9.05 -3.50 3.68
C ARG A 531 -10.39 -3.74 4.35
N MET A 532 -11.49 -3.43 3.67
CA MET A 532 -12.84 -3.78 4.10
C MET A 532 -13.02 -5.29 4.20
N ARG A 533 -14.06 -5.74 4.88
CA ARG A 533 -14.31 -7.17 5.13
C ARG A 533 -15.61 -7.64 4.49
N GLY A 534 -15.68 -8.93 4.21
CA GLY A 534 -16.92 -9.57 3.75
C GLY A 534 -17.45 -9.02 2.42
N GLU A 535 -18.73 -8.72 2.38
CA GLU A 535 -19.44 -8.24 1.18
C GLU A 535 -19.04 -6.80 0.80
N ASP A 536 -18.71 -5.96 1.78
CA ASP A 536 -18.29 -4.58 1.51
C ASP A 536 -16.97 -4.53 0.74
N ALA A 537 -16.04 -5.43 1.04
CA ALA A 537 -14.82 -5.55 0.25
C ALA A 537 -15.11 -5.92 -1.21
N LYS A 538 -16.09 -6.77 -1.46
CA LYS A 538 -16.48 -7.14 -2.82
C LYS A 538 -17.16 -5.99 -3.56
N ARG A 539 -18.01 -5.21 -2.87
CA ARG A 539 -18.67 -4.01 -3.44
C ARG A 539 -17.66 -2.97 -3.90
N GLN A 540 -16.49 -2.89 -3.26
CA GLN A 540 -15.43 -1.99 -3.68
C GLN A 540 -14.92 -2.28 -5.10
N GLY A 541 -15.05 -3.51 -5.59
CA GLY A 541 -14.53 -3.94 -6.87
C GLY A 541 -12.99 -3.92 -6.91
N GLU A 542 -12.43 -3.99 -8.11
CA GLU A 542 -10.98 -4.03 -8.29
C GLU A 542 -10.35 -2.65 -8.11
N ASN A 543 -9.18 -2.60 -7.47
CA ASN A 543 -8.42 -1.36 -7.34
C ASN A 543 -7.68 -1.02 -8.63
N VAL A 544 -7.81 0.22 -9.12
CA VAL A 544 -7.21 0.67 -10.39
C VAL A 544 -5.67 0.73 -10.35
N PHE A 545 -5.07 0.84 -9.16
CA PHE A 545 -3.62 0.85 -8.94
C PHE A 545 -3.07 -0.47 -8.39
N GLN A 546 -3.92 -1.49 -8.21
CA GLN A 546 -3.55 -2.78 -7.61
C GLN A 546 -2.99 -2.67 -6.19
N ILE A 547 -3.44 -1.68 -5.43
CA ILE A 547 -3.12 -1.47 -4.02
C ILE A 547 -4.33 -1.79 -3.13
N ARG A 548 -4.10 -1.84 -1.81
CA ARG A 548 -5.15 -2.22 -0.85
C ARG A 548 -6.08 -1.09 -0.43
N THR A 549 -5.71 0.16 -0.69
CA THR A 549 -6.50 1.36 -0.31
C THR A 549 -7.36 1.84 -1.46
N GLY A 550 -8.60 2.21 -1.19
CA GLY A 550 -9.50 2.82 -2.16
C GLY A 550 -9.01 4.20 -2.63
N ASN A 551 -9.44 4.61 -3.81
CA ASN A 551 -8.99 5.83 -4.46
C ASN A 551 -10.16 6.70 -4.93
N CYS A 552 -9.91 8.00 -5.00
CA CYS A 552 -10.83 8.96 -5.62
C CYS A 552 -10.06 9.99 -6.45
N LEU A 553 -10.76 10.59 -7.41
CA LEU A 553 -10.33 11.80 -8.11
C LEU A 553 -11.00 12.99 -7.42
N LEU A 554 -10.19 13.95 -7.02
CA LEU A 554 -10.66 15.17 -6.36
C LEU A 554 -10.38 16.37 -7.25
N PHE A 555 -11.43 17.15 -7.55
CA PHE A 555 -11.29 18.40 -8.28
C PHE A 555 -11.83 19.55 -7.44
N LEU A 556 -11.06 20.63 -7.36
CA LEU A 556 -11.33 21.76 -6.50
C LEU A 556 -11.27 23.05 -7.31
N VAL A 557 -12.31 23.85 -7.21
CA VAL A 557 -12.37 25.18 -7.84
C VAL A 557 -12.23 26.24 -6.78
N LYS A 558 -11.10 26.97 -6.81
CA LYS A 558 -10.80 28.05 -5.86
C LYS A 558 -11.06 29.40 -6.50
N LYS A 559 -11.87 30.25 -5.84
CA LYS A 559 -12.16 31.62 -6.26
C LYS A 559 -11.70 32.59 -5.18
N LYS A 560 -11.11 33.72 -5.62
CA LYS A 560 -10.52 34.72 -4.72
C LYS A 560 -11.55 35.39 -3.80
N ASN A 561 -12.75 35.63 -4.29
CA ASN A 561 -13.81 36.36 -3.60
C ASN A 561 -15.00 35.44 -3.26
N LYS A 562 -14.71 34.29 -2.63
CA LYS A 562 -15.76 33.37 -2.20
C LYS A 562 -16.49 33.90 -0.95
N THR A 563 -17.81 33.84 -0.94
CA THR A 563 -18.68 34.29 0.16
C THR A 563 -19.51 33.16 0.78
N GLU A 564 -19.76 32.09 0.05
CA GLU A 564 -20.62 30.97 0.48
C GLU A 564 -19.84 29.68 0.64
N PRO A 565 -20.29 28.69 1.45
CA PRO A 565 -19.71 27.36 1.49
C PRO A 565 -19.64 26.71 0.12
N ALA A 566 -18.69 25.79 -0.07
CA ALA A 566 -18.53 25.09 -1.35
C ALA A 566 -19.76 24.27 -1.71
N LYS A 567 -20.14 24.26 -2.99
CA LYS A 567 -21.00 23.22 -3.53
C LYS A 567 -20.20 21.94 -3.70
N ILE A 568 -20.74 20.82 -3.22
CA ILE A 568 -20.06 19.54 -3.18
C ILE A 568 -20.77 18.58 -4.12
N TYR A 569 -20.05 18.06 -5.08
CA TYR A 569 -20.53 17.13 -6.08
C TYR A 569 -19.83 15.78 -5.94
N TYR A 570 -20.61 14.72 -5.84
CA TYR A 570 -20.12 13.37 -5.66
C TYR A 570 -20.62 12.44 -6.78
N LYS A 571 -19.75 11.53 -7.20
CA LYS A 571 -20.10 10.40 -8.03
C LYS A 571 -19.20 9.23 -7.68
N SER A 572 -19.75 8.02 -7.67
CA SER A 572 -18.96 6.79 -7.53
C SER A 572 -19.11 5.88 -8.75
N VAL A 573 -18.11 5.03 -8.97
CA VAL A 573 -18.22 3.89 -9.89
C VAL A 573 -19.22 2.87 -9.34
N LYS A 574 -19.72 1.99 -10.22
CA LYS A 574 -20.65 0.91 -9.84
C LYS A 574 -20.02 -0.03 -8.81
N ASP A 575 -20.87 -0.66 -7.98
CA ASP A 575 -20.45 -1.74 -7.11
C ASP A 575 -19.92 -2.90 -7.94
N TYR A 576 -18.95 -3.65 -7.40
CA TYR A 576 -18.30 -4.82 -8.01
C TYR A 576 -17.56 -4.55 -9.32
N ALA A 577 -17.36 -3.28 -9.71
CA ALA A 577 -16.74 -2.94 -10.99
C ALA A 577 -15.30 -3.44 -11.10
N LYS A 578 -14.99 -4.07 -12.23
CA LYS A 578 -13.62 -4.41 -12.60
C LYS A 578 -12.82 -3.18 -13.02
N LYS A 579 -11.52 -3.30 -13.02
CA LYS A 579 -10.60 -2.22 -13.38
C LYS A 579 -10.89 -1.65 -14.78
N GLU A 580 -11.09 -2.54 -15.75
CA GLU A 580 -11.37 -2.18 -17.14
C GLU A 580 -12.73 -1.46 -17.28
N GLU A 581 -13.74 -1.84 -16.51
CA GLU A 581 -15.06 -1.19 -16.51
C GLU A 581 -14.96 0.25 -15.96
N LYS A 582 -14.15 0.44 -14.91
CA LYS A 582 -13.87 1.79 -14.36
C LYS A 582 -13.19 2.67 -15.40
N PHE A 583 -12.21 2.15 -16.14
CA PHE A 583 -11.55 2.89 -17.21
C PHE A 583 -12.49 3.21 -18.38
N ALA A 584 -13.31 2.27 -18.78
CA ALA A 584 -14.32 2.50 -19.83
C ALA A 584 -15.34 3.60 -19.43
N GLU A 585 -15.73 3.64 -18.15
CA GLU A 585 -16.59 4.69 -17.61
C GLU A 585 -15.90 6.07 -17.66
N LEU A 586 -14.63 6.17 -17.27
CA LEU A 586 -13.86 7.41 -17.35
C LEU A 586 -13.66 7.87 -18.79
N GLU A 587 -13.37 6.96 -19.71
CA GLU A 587 -13.24 7.29 -21.16
C GLU A 587 -14.54 7.84 -21.73
N LYS A 588 -15.70 7.27 -21.34
CA LYS A 588 -17.03 7.80 -21.72
C LYS A 588 -17.23 9.24 -21.23
N TRP A 589 -16.96 9.49 -19.96
CA TRP A 589 -17.18 10.79 -19.34
C TRP A 589 -16.15 11.85 -19.75
N LYS A 590 -14.96 11.44 -20.13
CA LYS A 590 -13.92 12.31 -20.68
C LYS A 590 -14.42 13.14 -21.88
N GLU A 591 -15.23 12.53 -22.73
CA GLU A 591 -15.74 13.21 -23.94
C GLU A 591 -16.99 14.08 -23.67
N LYS A 592 -17.64 13.89 -22.53
CA LYS A 592 -18.86 14.62 -22.13
C LYS A 592 -18.81 15.01 -20.65
N PRO A 593 -17.87 15.86 -20.23
CA PRO A 593 -17.67 16.20 -18.82
C PRO A 593 -18.86 16.96 -18.21
N ASP A 594 -19.61 17.69 -19.02
CA ASP A 594 -20.85 18.42 -18.66
C ASP A 594 -22.03 17.49 -18.37
N GLN A 595 -22.01 16.25 -18.85
CA GLN A 595 -23.09 15.28 -18.71
C GLN A 595 -22.83 14.25 -17.57
N ILE A 596 -21.77 14.40 -16.80
CA ILE A 596 -21.51 13.52 -15.66
C ILE A 596 -22.65 13.70 -14.65
N PRO A 597 -23.33 12.60 -14.23
CA PRO A 597 -24.44 12.67 -13.30
C PRO A 597 -23.92 12.83 -11.86
N TRP A 598 -23.54 14.05 -11.54
CA TRP A 598 -23.11 14.41 -10.21
C TRP A 598 -24.30 14.48 -9.25
N GLU A 599 -24.11 13.93 -8.05
CA GLU A 599 -25.00 14.10 -6.92
C GLU A 599 -24.50 15.26 -6.06
N GLU A 600 -25.35 16.24 -5.77
CA GLU A 600 -25.01 17.34 -4.88
C GLU A 600 -25.15 16.87 -3.42
N ILE A 601 -24.08 17.02 -2.65
CA ILE A 601 -24.02 16.59 -1.25
C ILE A 601 -24.21 17.77 -0.33
N ILE A 602 -25.15 17.66 0.60
CA ILE A 602 -25.34 18.61 1.69
C ILE A 602 -24.70 18.01 2.95
N PRO A 603 -23.60 18.60 3.46
CA PRO A 603 -22.96 18.12 4.68
C PRO A 603 -23.85 18.25 5.90
N ASN A 604 -23.82 17.27 6.81
CA ASN A 604 -24.43 17.44 8.11
C ASN A 604 -23.59 18.37 9.03
N LYS A 605 -24.04 18.62 10.24
CA LYS A 605 -23.35 19.48 11.23
C LYS A 605 -21.93 19.03 11.60
N TYR A 606 -21.57 17.75 11.34
CA TYR A 606 -20.24 17.19 11.56
C TYR A 606 -19.37 17.21 10.29
N HIS A 607 -19.84 17.81 9.20
CA HIS A 607 -19.22 17.75 7.88
C HIS A 607 -19.01 16.31 7.38
N ASP A 608 -19.93 15.40 7.74
CA ASP A 608 -20.01 14.11 7.06
C ASP A 608 -20.72 14.33 5.72
N TRP A 609 -20.05 14.01 4.63
CA TRP A 609 -20.59 14.14 3.28
C TRP A 609 -21.37 12.90 2.88
N LEU A 610 -20.85 11.75 3.23
CA LEU A 610 -21.40 10.43 2.93
C LEU A 610 -21.71 9.70 4.24
N GLU A 611 -22.55 8.65 4.14
CA GLU A 611 -22.90 7.81 5.29
C GLU A 611 -23.32 8.64 6.51
N GLN A 612 -24.19 9.61 6.29
CA GLN A 612 -24.75 10.42 7.38
C GLN A 612 -25.60 9.54 8.29
N GLY A 613 -25.50 9.73 9.59
CA GLY A 613 -26.27 8.97 10.58
C GLY A 613 -27.63 9.61 10.86
N GLU A 614 -28.49 8.85 11.56
CA GLU A 614 -29.80 9.30 12.00
C GLU A 614 -29.68 10.36 13.11
N GLU A 615 -30.40 11.47 12.98
CA GLU A 615 -30.32 12.58 13.94
C GLU A 615 -30.88 12.21 15.33
N GLU A 616 -31.95 11.40 15.39
CA GLU A 616 -32.53 10.96 16.65
C GLU A 616 -31.57 10.14 17.53
N PHE A 617 -30.52 9.55 16.96
CA PHE A 617 -29.51 8.83 17.72
C PHE A 617 -28.89 9.70 18.83
N GLU A 618 -28.85 11.02 18.64
CA GLU A 618 -28.29 11.93 19.62
C GLU A 618 -29.13 12.06 20.90
N ASN A 619 -30.42 11.74 20.80
CA ASN A 619 -31.36 11.78 21.93
C ASN A 619 -31.32 10.49 22.76
N LEU A 620 -30.66 9.43 22.27
CA LEU A 620 -30.51 8.16 22.96
C LEU A 620 -29.49 8.28 24.11
N LEU A 621 -29.67 7.47 25.16
CA LEU A 621 -28.79 7.45 26.32
C LEU A 621 -27.41 6.89 25.95
N LYS A 622 -26.35 7.66 26.17
CA LYS A 622 -24.95 7.26 25.88
C LYS A 622 -24.54 6.11 26.77
N LEU A 623 -23.77 5.18 26.24
CA LEU A 623 -23.13 4.14 27.06
C LEU A 623 -22.01 4.70 27.95
N GLY A 624 -21.23 5.67 27.48
CA GLY A 624 -20.20 6.32 28.27
C GLY A 624 -19.67 7.58 27.60
N ASP A 625 -19.19 8.55 28.36
CA ASP A 625 -18.56 9.78 27.86
C ASP A 625 -17.46 10.28 28.80
N LYS A 626 -16.20 10.06 28.46
CA LYS A 626 -15.05 10.52 29.26
C LYS A 626 -14.71 12.01 29.07
N ARG A 627 -15.43 12.73 28.22
CA ARG A 627 -15.17 14.14 27.94
C ARG A 627 -16.13 15.09 28.68
N ASN A 628 -17.32 14.60 28.97
CA ASN A 628 -18.35 15.38 29.65
C ASN A 628 -18.88 14.63 30.87
N GLU A 629 -18.25 14.87 32.02
CA GLU A 629 -18.63 14.26 33.32
C GLU A 629 -20.02 14.64 33.79
N LYS A 630 -20.64 15.68 33.22
CA LYS A 630 -21.99 16.13 33.56
C LYS A 630 -23.09 15.40 32.80
N GLU A 631 -22.73 14.62 31.80
CA GLU A 631 -23.71 13.90 31.00
C GLU A 631 -24.07 12.55 31.63
N ILE A 632 -25.37 12.25 31.68
CA ILE A 632 -25.84 10.96 32.19
C ILE A 632 -25.45 9.87 31.20
N THR A 633 -24.68 8.90 31.67
CA THR A 633 -24.24 7.74 30.89
C THR A 633 -24.62 6.44 31.58
N VAL A 634 -24.81 5.35 30.82
CA VAL A 634 -25.14 4.03 31.41
C VAL A 634 -23.97 3.53 32.26
N PHE A 635 -22.77 3.60 31.76
CA PHE A 635 -21.53 3.13 32.43
C PHE A 635 -20.69 4.31 32.88
N GLY A 636 -20.17 4.23 34.10
CA GLY A 636 -19.26 5.23 34.67
C GLY A 636 -17.89 5.18 34.03
N ASP A 637 -17.39 3.98 33.72
CA ASP A 637 -16.09 3.81 33.02
C ASP A 637 -16.17 2.75 31.91
N TYR A 638 -15.26 2.85 30.96
CA TYR A 638 -15.11 1.91 29.88
C TYR A 638 -13.64 1.86 29.41
N SER A 639 -13.23 0.78 28.73
CA SER A 639 -11.84 0.58 28.31
C SER A 639 -11.75 0.26 26.83
N LEU A 640 -10.55 0.46 26.30
CA LEU A 640 -10.14 -0.16 25.06
C LEU A 640 -9.67 -1.60 25.32
N GLY A 641 -9.77 -2.48 24.34
CA GLY A 641 -9.08 -3.76 24.37
C GLY A 641 -7.56 -3.59 24.45
N LEU A 642 -6.86 -4.62 24.90
CA LEU A 642 -5.42 -4.63 25.12
C LEU A 642 -4.66 -4.48 23.79
N ALA A 643 -3.71 -3.55 23.74
CA ALA A 643 -2.78 -3.44 22.63
C ALA A 643 -1.36 -3.76 23.11
N THR A 644 -0.75 -4.78 22.53
CA THR A 644 0.61 -5.21 22.91
C THR A 644 1.69 -4.61 22.04
N SER A 645 1.44 -4.33 20.76
CA SER A 645 2.39 -3.97 19.70
C SER A 645 3.48 -5.04 19.46
N ARG A 646 3.42 -6.14 20.20
CA ARG A 646 4.33 -7.29 20.12
C ARG A 646 3.61 -8.60 20.41
N ASP A 647 2.51 -8.83 19.69
CA ASP A 647 1.59 -9.93 19.90
C ASP A 647 2.31 -11.29 19.92
N SER A 648 3.29 -11.49 19.02
CA SER A 648 4.07 -12.73 18.95
C SER A 648 4.77 -13.07 20.27
N TYR A 649 5.21 -12.07 21.02
CA TYR A 649 5.82 -12.23 22.34
C TYR A 649 4.80 -12.33 23.46
N ALA A 650 3.81 -11.44 23.44
CA ALA A 650 2.89 -11.20 24.56
C ALA A 650 1.73 -12.20 24.63
N TYR A 651 1.43 -12.93 23.55
CA TYR A 651 0.41 -13.96 23.49
C TYR A 651 1.00 -15.33 23.18
N ASN A 652 0.44 -16.40 23.78
CA ASN A 652 0.68 -17.78 23.37
C ASN A 652 -0.47 -18.69 23.84
N PHE A 653 -0.65 -19.85 23.18
CA PHE A 653 -1.56 -20.91 23.63
C PHE A 653 -1.02 -21.64 24.87
N SER A 654 0.29 -21.67 25.07
CA SER A 654 0.97 -22.27 26.19
C SER A 654 1.55 -21.21 27.15
N PRO A 655 1.24 -21.26 28.47
CA PRO A 655 1.86 -20.38 29.45
C PRO A 655 3.39 -20.54 29.52
N ASP A 656 3.92 -21.75 29.30
CA ASP A 656 5.36 -22.01 29.34
C ASP A 656 6.09 -21.39 28.15
N GLU A 657 5.54 -21.51 26.93
CA GLU A 657 6.07 -20.83 25.75
C GLU A 657 5.94 -19.30 25.86
N LEU A 658 4.84 -18.81 26.45
CA LEU A 658 4.68 -17.39 26.77
C LEU A 658 5.78 -16.90 27.71
N LYS A 659 6.05 -17.67 28.79
CA LYS A 659 7.11 -17.36 29.75
C LYS A 659 8.49 -17.32 29.09
N LYS A 660 8.78 -18.26 28.21
CA LYS A 660 10.04 -18.33 27.47
C LYS A 660 10.20 -17.11 26.52
N ASN A 661 9.15 -16.77 25.76
CA ASN A 661 9.19 -15.67 24.84
C ASN A 661 9.31 -14.31 25.54
N MET A 662 8.51 -14.09 26.59
CA MET A 662 8.57 -12.87 27.40
C MET A 662 9.86 -12.78 28.22
N GLY A 663 10.38 -13.91 28.72
CA GLY A 663 11.65 -13.95 29.43
C GLY A 663 12.80 -13.42 28.56
N ARG A 664 12.92 -13.88 27.32
CA ARG A 664 13.92 -13.41 26.35
C ARG A 664 13.78 -11.90 26.07
N LEU A 665 12.55 -11.42 25.90
CA LEU A 665 12.29 -10.00 25.67
C LEU A 665 12.67 -9.16 26.90
N ILE A 666 12.30 -9.59 28.11
CA ILE A 666 12.60 -8.91 29.38
C ILE A 666 14.11 -8.88 29.65
N GLU A 667 14.82 -9.98 29.39
CA GLU A 667 16.27 -10.06 29.51
C GLU A 667 16.96 -9.04 28.59
N THR A 668 16.59 -9.04 27.29
CA THR A 668 17.13 -8.07 26.34
C THR A 668 16.80 -6.62 26.74
N PHE A 669 15.59 -6.37 27.24
CA PHE A 669 15.21 -5.05 27.76
C PHE A 669 16.09 -4.64 28.94
N ASN A 670 16.34 -5.54 29.89
CA ASN A 670 17.19 -5.27 31.06
C ASN A 670 18.64 -5.01 30.69
N GLU A 671 19.20 -5.69 29.69
CA GLU A 671 20.54 -5.39 29.15
C GLU A 671 20.65 -3.94 28.69
N HIS A 672 19.61 -3.44 28.02
CA HIS A 672 19.58 -2.05 27.57
C HIS A 672 19.33 -1.07 28.70
N LEU A 673 18.49 -1.43 29.66
CA LEU A 673 18.28 -0.67 30.87
C LEU A 673 19.58 -0.47 31.65
N GLU A 674 20.40 -1.50 31.75
CA GLU A 674 21.72 -1.42 32.39
C GLU A 674 22.68 -0.50 31.63
N LYS A 675 22.67 -0.53 30.26
CA LYS A 675 23.44 0.39 29.44
C LYS A 675 22.99 1.84 29.64
N VAL A 676 21.69 2.09 29.80
CA VAL A 676 21.17 3.43 30.15
C VAL A 676 21.66 3.86 31.54
N ARG A 677 21.63 2.97 32.54
CA ARG A 677 22.09 3.25 33.91
C ARG A 677 23.59 3.57 33.97
N ARG A 678 24.40 2.89 33.17
CA ARG A 678 25.86 3.16 33.06
C ARG A 678 26.17 4.42 32.26
N GLY A 679 25.20 5.00 31.54
CA GLY A 679 25.39 6.16 30.71
C GLY A 679 25.92 5.84 29.30
N ASP A 680 25.98 4.55 28.90
CA ASP A 680 26.37 4.11 27.56
C ASP A 680 25.31 4.51 26.51
N ILE A 681 24.04 4.51 26.93
CA ILE A 681 22.89 4.97 26.14
C ILE A 681 22.32 6.21 26.85
N LYS A 682 22.47 7.38 26.20
CA LYS A 682 21.87 8.63 26.66
C LYS A 682 20.78 9.02 25.68
N LYS A 683 19.73 9.70 26.15
CA LYS A 683 18.63 10.19 25.31
C LYS A 683 19.07 11.38 24.44
N ASP A 684 20.01 11.12 23.54
CA ASP A 684 20.52 12.02 22.51
C ASP A 684 19.89 11.71 21.15
N GLU A 685 20.27 12.44 20.09
CA GLU A 685 19.68 12.25 18.77
C GLU A 685 19.94 10.87 18.14
N ASN A 686 20.98 10.15 18.57
CA ASN A 686 21.42 8.89 17.97
C ASN A 686 21.26 7.68 18.90
N TRP A 687 20.57 7.79 20.05
CA TRP A 687 20.43 6.69 21.02
C TRP A 687 19.70 5.45 20.44
N GLU A 688 18.81 5.64 19.46
CA GLU A 688 18.09 4.53 18.82
C GLU A 688 18.99 3.65 17.94
N GLU A 689 20.17 4.12 17.58
CA GLU A 689 21.18 3.32 16.88
C GLU A 689 21.92 2.35 17.83
N LYS A 690 21.90 2.65 19.12
CA LYS A 690 22.60 1.89 20.17
C LYS A 690 21.77 0.76 20.78
N ILE A 691 20.50 0.65 20.44
CA ILE A 691 19.63 -0.43 20.94
C ILE A 691 19.58 -1.61 19.98
N GLU A 692 19.28 -2.80 20.52
CA GLU A 692 19.14 -4.04 19.76
C GLU A 692 18.04 -3.88 18.67
N LYS A 693 18.34 -4.25 17.44
CA LYS A 693 17.41 -4.18 16.30
C LYS A 693 16.86 -5.53 15.87
N ASP A 694 17.44 -6.62 16.38
CA ASP A 694 16.99 -7.98 16.05
C ASP A 694 15.62 -8.27 16.68
N VAL A 695 14.58 -8.33 15.82
CA VAL A 695 13.20 -8.60 16.25
C VAL A 695 13.08 -9.98 16.92
N ARG A 696 14.00 -10.92 16.68
CA ARG A 696 14.01 -12.23 17.36
C ARG A 696 14.36 -12.13 18.84
N LYS A 697 14.97 -11.03 19.29
CA LYS A 697 15.32 -10.78 20.69
C LYS A 697 14.32 -9.85 21.36
N ILE A 698 13.97 -8.73 20.72
CA ILE A 698 13.07 -7.72 21.26
C ILE A 698 12.36 -6.97 20.12
N LYS A 699 11.06 -6.74 20.28
CA LYS A 699 10.29 -5.86 19.38
C LYS A 699 9.96 -4.57 20.09
N TRP A 700 10.69 -3.49 19.72
CA TRP A 700 10.49 -2.17 20.26
C TRP A 700 9.24 -1.51 19.69
N ASP A 701 8.58 -0.73 20.52
CA ASP A 701 7.62 0.29 20.12
C ASP A 701 7.88 1.58 20.90
N ARG A 702 7.16 2.62 20.58
CA ARG A 702 7.30 3.94 21.21
C ARG A 702 7.14 3.89 22.73
N GLU A 703 6.21 3.09 23.23
CA GLU A 703 5.95 3.04 24.68
C GLU A 703 7.04 2.25 25.41
N LEU A 704 7.51 1.12 24.86
CA LEU A 704 8.62 0.38 25.46
C LEU A 704 9.90 1.19 25.46
N LYS A 705 10.18 1.95 24.39
CA LYS A 705 11.29 2.91 24.32
C LYS A 705 11.20 3.99 25.40
N LYS A 706 10.01 4.49 25.72
CA LYS A 706 9.81 5.45 26.83
C LYS A 706 10.08 4.80 28.19
N TRP A 707 9.64 3.56 28.39
CA TRP A 707 9.84 2.84 29.63
C TRP A 707 11.34 2.58 29.90
N LEU A 708 12.17 2.37 28.88
CA LEU A 708 13.61 2.20 29.00
C LEU A 708 14.29 3.35 29.76
N PHE A 709 13.75 4.59 29.63
CA PHE A 709 14.28 5.77 30.32
C PHE A 709 13.49 6.20 31.57
N LYS A 710 12.39 5.50 31.88
CA LYS A 710 11.53 5.83 33.02
C LYS A 710 11.74 4.96 34.22
N ILE A 711 12.09 3.70 34.02
CA ILE A 711 12.27 2.73 35.10
C ILE A 711 13.75 2.60 35.46
N ASN A 712 14.00 2.42 36.74
CA ASN A 712 15.38 2.31 37.26
C ASN A 712 15.74 0.87 37.65
N ASN A 713 14.75 -0.01 37.85
CA ASN A 713 14.97 -1.38 38.33
C ASN A 713 14.79 -2.40 37.20
N PRO A 714 15.64 -3.43 37.14
CA PRO A 714 15.42 -4.55 36.24
C PRO A 714 14.03 -5.14 36.41
N GLN A 715 13.44 -5.60 35.33
CA GLN A 715 12.15 -6.23 35.32
C GLN A 715 12.28 -7.75 35.34
N GLU A 716 11.31 -8.43 35.94
CA GLU A 716 11.28 -9.89 36.02
C GLU A 716 9.95 -10.41 35.46
N PHE A 717 9.98 -11.61 34.90
CA PHE A 717 8.77 -12.29 34.51
C PHE A 717 7.97 -12.70 35.74
N ARG A 718 6.70 -12.35 35.79
CA ARG A 718 5.80 -12.62 36.91
C ARG A 718 4.62 -13.45 36.48
N ASN A 719 4.41 -14.61 37.12
CA ASN A 719 3.31 -15.53 36.79
C ASN A 719 1.92 -14.90 37.04
N ASP A 720 1.78 -14.00 38.03
CA ASP A 720 0.55 -13.28 38.36
C ASP A 720 0.14 -12.27 37.26
N LYS A 721 0.99 -12.03 36.27
CA LYS A 721 0.74 -11.22 35.07
C LYS A 721 0.30 -12.05 33.84
N VAL A 722 0.14 -13.34 33.98
CA VAL A 722 -0.36 -14.23 32.93
C VAL A 722 -1.86 -14.37 33.05
N PHE A 723 -2.60 -13.85 32.08
CA PHE A 723 -4.06 -13.84 32.06
C PHE A 723 -4.59 -14.67 30.88
N PRO A 724 -5.72 -15.39 31.06
CA PRO A 724 -6.49 -15.87 29.93
C PRO A 724 -7.12 -14.65 29.20
N ALA A 725 -7.07 -14.65 27.87
CA ALA A 725 -7.57 -13.56 27.05
C ALA A 725 -8.19 -14.07 25.75
N PHE A 726 -9.18 -13.35 25.22
CA PHE A 726 -9.60 -13.54 23.85
C PHE A 726 -8.70 -12.74 22.91
N TYR A 727 -7.86 -13.42 22.14
CA TYR A 727 -7.05 -12.80 21.11
C TYR A 727 -7.89 -12.38 19.89
N ARG A 728 -8.81 -13.27 19.48
CA ARG A 728 -9.83 -13.03 18.44
C ARG A 728 -11.14 -13.69 18.90
N PRO A 729 -12.27 -13.43 18.26
CA PRO A 729 -13.52 -14.14 18.59
C PRO A 729 -13.33 -15.65 18.61
N PHE A 730 -13.71 -16.29 19.70
CA PHE A 730 -13.60 -17.73 19.97
C PHE A 730 -12.16 -18.28 20.08
N ILE A 731 -11.15 -17.41 20.07
CA ILE A 731 -9.73 -17.81 20.21
C ILE A 731 -9.20 -17.36 21.56
N THR A 732 -9.10 -18.31 22.47
CA THR A 732 -8.53 -18.08 23.81
C THR A 732 -7.04 -18.38 23.79
N MET A 733 -6.25 -17.43 24.29
CA MET A 733 -4.80 -17.54 24.50
C MET A 733 -4.43 -17.01 25.90
N TYR A 734 -3.22 -17.27 26.34
CA TYR A 734 -2.64 -16.59 27.49
C TYR A 734 -1.94 -15.33 27.02
N VAL A 735 -2.07 -14.24 27.81
CA VAL A 735 -1.40 -12.96 27.55
C VAL A 735 -0.58 -12.54 28.77
N TYR A 736 0.60 -12.00 28.52
CA TYR A 736 1.38 -11.30 29.55
C TYR A 736 0.88 -9.87 29.69
N PHE A 737 0.10 -9.64 30.74
CA PHE A 737 -0.60 -8.37 30.96
C PHE A 737 0.17 -7.47 31.92
N ASP A 738 0.95 -6.55 31.36
CA ASP A 738 1.83 -5.65 32.12
C ASP A 738 1.92 -4.27 31.48
N ARG A 739 1.98 -3.19 32.29
CA ARG A 739 2.05 -1.81 31.81
C ARG A 739 3.33 -1.46 31.06
N VAL A 740 4.44 -2.09 31.39
CA VAL A 740 5.74 -1.83 30.76
C VAL A 740 5.80 -2.50 29.37
N PHE A 741 5.33 -3.75 29.30
CA PHE A 741 5.50 -4.60 28.14
C PHE A 741 4.27 -4.64 27.20
N ASN A 742 3.20 -3.90 27.50
CA ASN A 742 2.09 -3.69 26.57
C ASN A 742 1.99 -2.21 26.17
N ALA A 743 1.74 -1.97 24.89
CA ALA A 743 1.68 -0.61 24.35
C ALA A 743 0.56 0.22 24.95
N THR A 744 -0.62 -0.42 25.20
CA THR A 744 -1.77 0.26 25.81
C THR A 744 -2.58 -0.74 26.62
N VAL A 745 -2.68 -0.51 27.92
CA VAL A 745 -3.51 -1.30 28.83
C VAL A 745 -4.84 -0.60 29.18
N SER A 746 -4.96 0.72 28.95
CA SER A 746 -6.15 1.52 29.26
C SER A 746 -6.65 1.28 30.69
N GLN A 747 -7.96 1.11 30.89
CA GLN A 747 -8.60 0.82 32.17
C GLN A 747 -8.75 -0.70 32.47
N LEU A 748 -8.15 -1.56 31.64
CA LEU A 748 -8.22 -3.01 31.89
C LEU A 748 -7.74 -3.45 33.30
N PRO A 749 -6.74 -2.78 33.92
CA PRO A 749 -6.35 -3.13 35.30
C PRO A 749 -7.45 -2.92 36.37
N SER A 750 -8.37 -1.98 36.18
CA SER A 750 -9.54 -1.80 37.06
C SER A 750 -10.69 -2.76 36.71
N ILE A 751 -10.70 -3.35 35.54
CA ILE A 751 -11.72 -4.29 35.08
C ILE A 751 -11.31 -5.74 35.43
N PHE A 752 -10.06 -6.09 35.17
CA PHE A 752 -9.46 -7.40 35.43
C PHE A 752 -8.14 -7.22 36.20
N PRO A 753 -8.19 -6.94 37.52
CA PRO A 753 -6.97 -6.62 38.29
C PRO A 753 -6.03 -7.79 38.49
N THR A 754 -6.55 -9.01 38.60
CA THR A 754 -5.77 -10.25 38.66
C THR A 754 -6.48 -11.38 37.88
N PRO A 755 -5.79 -12.49 37.55
CA PRO A 755 -6.44 -13.60 36.83
C PRO A 755 -7.62 -14.25 37.56
N SER A 756 -7.72 -14.08 38.89
CA SER A 756 -8.77 -14.66 39.72
C SER A 756 -10.01 -13.77 39.91
N HIS A 757 -9.93 -12.48 39.55
CA HIS A 757 -11.06 -11.57 39.66
C HIS A 757 -12.04 -11.76 38.50
N GLN A 758 -13.28 -12.16 38.85
CA GLN A 758 -14.33 -12.38 37.85
C GLN A 758 -15.05 -11.07 37.51
N ASN A 759 -15.33 -10.87 36.24
CA ASN A 759 -16.11 -9.78 35.71
C ASN A 759 -16.83 -10.19 34.44
N LEU A 760 -17.87 -9.42 34.10
CA LEU A 760 -18.50 -9.47 32.78
C LEU A 760 -18.33 -8.11 32.11
N ALA A 761 -18.13 -8.11 30.83
CA ALA A 761 -18.06 -6.88 30.03
C ALA A 761 -18.72 -7.08 28.66
N ILE A 762 -19.40 -6.04 28.20
CA ILE A 762 -19.88 -5.96 26.81
C ILE A 762 -18.73 -5.42 25.98
N ALA A 763 -18.23 -6.24 25.06
CA ALA A 763 -17.28 -5.82 24.03
C ALA A 763 -18.05 -5.35 22.81
N THR A 764 -17.74 -4.15 22.31
CA THR A 764 -18.32 -3.60 21.08
C THR A 764 -17.25 -3.22 20.07
N SER A 765 -17.64 -3.14 18.80
CA SER A 765 -16.82 -2.44 17.82
C SER A 765 -16.67 -0.98 18.21
N GLY A 766 -15.47 -0.42 18.03
CA GLY A 766 -15.18 0.97 18.35
C GLY A 766 -15.37 1.91 17.17
N LYS A 767 -15.22 3.21 17.42
CA LYS A 767 -15.31 4.26 16.40
C LYS A 767 -14.37 4.03 15.23
N GLY A 768 -14.86 4.25 14.02
CA GLY A 768 -14.12 4.05 12.77
C GLY A 768 -14.08 2.60 12.30
N SER A 769 -14.95 1.76 12.79
CA SER A 769 -15.15 0.37 12.35
C SER A 769 -16.17 0.30 11.22
N ASP A 770 -15.92 -0.55 10.23
CA ASP A 770 -16.84 -0.71 9.09
C ASP A 770 -18.12 -1.46 9.49
N HIS A 771 -18.02 -2.34 10.50
CA HIS A 771 -19.15 -3.09 11.06
C HIS A 771 -19.25 -2.93 12.55
N PHE A 772 -20.46 -2.88 13.06
CA PHE A 772 -20.73 -2.89 14.48
C PHE A 772 -21.16 -4.27 14.94
N ASP A 773 -20.50 -4.77 15.98
CA ASP A 773 -20.83 -6.01 16.68
C ASP A 773 -20.78 -5.77 18.19
N ALA A 774 -21.60 -6.52 18.93
CA ALA A 774 -21.55 -6.64 20.37
C ALA A 774 -21.31 -8.10 20.77
N PHE A 775 -20.46 -8.31 21.76
CA PHE A 775 -20.10 -9.62 22.29
C PHE A 775 -19.90 -9.55 23.79
N ILE A 776 -20.26 -10.61 24.52
CA ILE A 776 -20.04 -10.68 25.97
C ILE A 776 -18.71 -11.36 26.27
N THR A 777 -17.97 -10.87 27.27
CA THR A 777 -16.69 -11.45 27.68
C THR A 777 -16.57 -11.47 29.21
N ASP A 778 -15.92 -12.53 29.71
CA ASP A 778 -15.54 -12.71 31.13
C ASP A 778 -14.02 -12.52 31.35
N ARG A 779 -13.28 -12.12 30.32
CA ARG A 779 -11.83 -12.03 30.32
C ARG A 779 -11.29 -10.88 29.49
N ILE A 780 -10.00 -10.59 29.60
CA ILE A 780 -9.30 -9.60 28.79
C ILE A 780 -9.50 -9.92 27.31
N VAL A 781 -9.75 -8.88 26.50
CA VAL A 781 -9.82 -8.99 25.03
C VAL A 781 -8.73 -8.14 24.38
N ASP A 782 -8.21 -8.65 23.26
CA ASP A 782 -7.29 -7.90 22.41
C ASP A 782 -7.96 -6.68 21.78
N ARG A 783 -7.18 -5.67 21.44
CA ARG A 783 -7.65 -4.44 20.75
C ARG A 783 -8.40 -4.74 19.45
N LEU A 784 -8.03 -5.81 18.76
CA LEU A 784 -8.60 -6.27 17.50
C LEU A 784 -9.51 -7.50 17.66
N PHE A 785 -9.97 -7.79 18.87
CA PHE A 785 -11.00 -8.82 19.11
C PHE A 785 -12.24 -8.51 18.27
N LEU A 786 -12.81 -7.32 18.40
CA LEU A 786 -13.66 -6.66 17.42
C LEU A 786 -12.88 -5.47 16.82
N PRO A 787 -13.27 -4.91 15.69
CA PRO A 787 -12.59 -3.73 15.16
C PRO A 787 -12.56 -2.58 16.18
N ASN A 788 -11.37 -2.17 16.61
CA ASN A 788 -11.18 -1.11 17.62
C ASN A 788 -11.91 -1.35 18.95
N THR A 789 -11.91 -2.57 19.45
CA THR A 789 -12.72 -3.03 20.62
C THR A 789 -12.83 -2.01 21.75
N GLN A 790 -14.08 -1.76 22.18
CA GLN A 790 -14.44 -1.04 23.42
C GLN A 790 -15.06 -2.05 24.39
N LEU A 791 -14.77 -1.90 25.67
CA LEU A 791 -15.35 -2.72 26.74
C LEU A 791 -16.13 -1.88 27.71
N PHE A 792 -17.36 -2.32 28.02
CA PHE A 792 -18.24 -1.74 29.01
C PHE A 792 -18.47 -2.81 30.12
N PRO A 793 -17.70 -2.74 31.22
CA PRO A 793 -17.78 -3.76 32.27
C PRO A 793 -18.99 -3.58 33.18
N LEU A 794 -19.51 -4.69 33.74
CA LEU A 794 -20.53 -4.67 34.76
C LEU A 794 -20.00 -4.14 36.07
N TYR A 795 -18.76 -4.50 36.42
CA TYR A 795 -18.10 -4.08 37.64
C TYR A 795 -16.76 -3.38 37.34
N VAL A 796 -16.34 -2.51 38.27
CA VAL A 796 -14.96 -1.98 38.35
C VAL A 796 -14.41 -2.29 39.75
N TYR A 797 -13.10 -2.47 39.81
CA TYR A 797 -12.37 -2.76 41.05
C TYR A 797 -11.54 -1.55 41.45
N GLU A 798 -11.71 -1.08 42.67
CA GLU A 798 -10.99 0.07 43.23
C GLU A 798 -10.22 -0.32 44.50
N GLU A 799 -8.99 0.21 44.62
CA GLU A 799 -8.25 0.08 45.88
C GLU A 799 -8.84 1.02 46.93
N GLN A 800 -9.41 0.46 47.99
CA GLN A 800 -9.92 1.21 49.16
C GLN A 800 -9.11 0.87 50.40
N GLN A 801 -8.82 1.86 51.20
CA GLN A 801 -8.14 1.68 52.47
C GLN A 801 -9.12 1.27 53.53
N MET A 802 -9.13 0.01 53.92
CA MET A 802 -10.01 -0.53 54.95
C MET A 802 -9.16 -1.03 56.13
N MET A 803 -9.38 -0.47 57.31
CA MET A 803 -8.68 -0.84 58.57
C MET A 803 -7.14 -0.86 58.46
N GLY A 804 -6.55 0.04 57.67
CA GLY A 804 -5.10 0.13 57.48
C GLY A 804 -4.51 -0.75 56.36
N GLU A 805 -5.31 -1.62 55.75
CA GLU A 805 -4.92 -2.45 54.61
C GLU A 805 -5.57 -1.95 53.32
N LYS A 806 -4.83 -2.04 52.19
CA LYS A 806 -5.38 -1.79 50.87
C LYS A 806 -6.12 -3.04 50.40
N ARG A 807 -7.40 -2.93 50.13
CA ARG A 807 -8.23 -4.00 49.58
C ARG A 807 -8.87 -3.57 48.28
N LEU A 808 -8.98 -4.50 47.30
CA LEU A 808 -9.75 -4.30 46.07
C LEU A 808 -11.23 -4.52 46.33
N VAL A 809 -12.04 -3.47 46.16
CA VAL A 809 -13.49 -3.50 46.31
C VAL A 809 -14.14 -3.52 44.94
N ARG A 810 -15.11 -4.43 44.77
CA ARG A 810 -15.90 -4.55 43.53
C ARG A 810 -17.11 -3.62 43.58
N LEU A 811 -17.22 -2.70 42.62
CA LEU A 811 -18.33 -1.73 42.52
C LEU A 811 -19.09 -1.94 41.21
N TYR A 812 -20.40 -1.74 41.22
CA TYR A 812 -21.16 -1.70 39.98
C TYR A 812 -20.72 -0.50 39.13
N ASN A 813 -20.48 -0.72 37.86
CA ASN A 813 -20.08 0.32 36.91
C ASN A 813 -21.25 1.03 36.23
N ILE A 814 -22.48 0.49 36.38
CA ILE A 814 -23.71 1.18 35.94
C ILE A 814 -24.00 2.30 36.92
N THR A 815 -24.21 3.52 36.40
CA THR A 815 -24.41 4.74 37.19
C THR A 815 -25.78 4.72 37.90
N ASP A 816 -25.84 5.39 39.02
CA ASP A 816 -27.12 5.54 39.75
C ASP A 816 -28.09 6.46 38.99
N GLU A 817 -27.57 7.43 38.27
CA GLU A 817 -28.33 8.33 37.41
C GLU A 817 -29.02 7.55 36.28
N ALA A 818 -28.29 6.62 35.62
CA ALA A 818 -28.90 5.75 34.62
C ALA A 818 -29.98 4.84 35.25
N LEU A 819 -29.68 4.19 36.37
CA LEU A 819 -30.65 3.34 37.07
C LEU A 819 -31.93 4.10 37.40
N ASN A 820 -31.79 5.31 37.96
CA ASN A 820 -32.94 6.15 38.27
C ASN A 820 -33.71 6.55 37.00
N LYS A 821 -33.02 6.93 35.95
CA LYS A 821 -33.63 7.28 34.66
C LYS A 821 -34.45 6.11 34.08
N PHE A 822 -33.93 4.89 34.07
CA PHE A 822 -34.67 3.70 33.63
C PHE A 822 -35.91 3.45 34.52
N ARG A 823 -35.76 3.53 35.82
CA ARG A 823 -36.86 3.33 36.78
C ARG A 823 -37.97 4.38 36.63
N ASP A 824 -37.61 5.62 36.40
CA ASP A 824 -38.58 6.74 36.33
C ASP A 824 -39.31 6.75 34.98
N GLU A 825 -38.61 6.49 33.87
CA GLU A 825 -39.22 6.44 32.54
C GLU A 825 -40.15 5.22 32.38
N LEU A 826 -39.75 4.06 32.90
CA LEU A 826 -40.52 2.81 32.83
C LEU A 826 -41.52 2.65 34.01
N LYS A 827 -41.42 3.50 35.00
CA LYS A 827 -42.23 3.43 36.26
C LYS A 827 -42.10 2.06 36.94
N ASP A 828 -40.93 1.47 36.93
CA ASP A 828 -40.70 0.14 37.50
C ASP A 828 -39.46 0.13 38.42
N ARG A 829 -39.70 0.02 39.72
CA ARG A 829 -38.66 0.02 40.78
C ARG A 829 -37.95 -1.34 40.92
N ARG A 830 -38.39 -2.39 40.24
CA ARG A 830 -37.76 -3.73 40.25
C ARG A 830 -36.49 -3.78 39.38
N ILE A 831 -36.27 -2.75 38.54
CA ILE A 831 -35.11 -2.67 37.69
C ILE A 831 -33.86 -2.52 38.55
N GLU A 832 -32.86 -3.38 38.32
CA GLU A 832 -31.57 -3.35 38.95
C GLU A 832 -30.46 -3.14 37.90
N LYS A 833 -29.23 -2.83 38.35
CA LYS A 833 -28.11 -2.53 37.50
C LYS A 833 -27.76 -3.70 36.57
N GLU A 834 -27.84 -4.95 37.05
CA GLU A 834 -27.63 -6.15 36.21
C GLU A 834 -28.68 -6.28 35.10
N HIS A 835 -29.94 -5.97 35.37
CA HIS A 835 -30.98 -5.98 34.34
C HIS A 835 -30.68 -4.96 33.22
N ILE A 836 -30.16 -3.77 33.57
CA ILE A 836 -29.75 -2.76 32.61
C ILE A 836 -28.58 -3.25 31.80
N PHE A 837 -27.60 -3.95 32.41
CA PHE A 837 -26.46 -4.52 31.67
C PHE A 837 -26.92 -5.47 30.57
N TYR A 838 -27.80 -6.42 30.90
CA TYR A 838 -28.29 -7.38 29.89
C TYR A 838 -29.24 -6.72 28.87
N TYR A 839 -30.04 -5.73 29.31
CA TYR A 839 -30.87 -4.92 28.41
C TYR A 839 -29.99 -4.22 27.35
N VAL A 840 -28.94 -3.55 27.77
CA VAL A 840 -27.98 -2.89 26.85
C VAL A 840 -27.41 -3.91 25.87
N PHE A 841 -26.97 -5.06 26.37
CA PHE A 841 -26.43 -6.12 25.51
C PHE A 841 -27.46 -6.64 24.49
N GLY A 842 -28.70 -6.81 24.92
CA GLY A 842 -29.83 -7.18 24.07
C GLY A 842 -30.07 -6.16 22.94
N VAL A 843 -30.19 -4.88 23.28
CA VAL A 843 -30.38 -3.79 22.31
C VAL A 843 -29.25 -3.77 21.30
N LEU A 844 -27.99 -3.80 21.74
CA LEU A 844 -26.81 -3.75 20.87
C LEU A 844 -26.65 -4.99 19.97
N SER A 845 -27.26 -6.11 20.36
CA SER A 845 -27.23 -7.36 19.60
C SER A 845 -28.37 -7.48 18.57
N THR A 846 -29.33 -6.55 18.59
CA THR A 846 -30.50 -6.59 17.71
C THR A 846 -30.18 -6.10 16.31
N PRO A 847 -30.52 -6.88 15.26
CA PRO A 847 -30.21 -6.50 13.87
C PRO A 847 -30.81 -5.16 13.43
N GLU A 848 -32.06 -4.87 13.83
CA GLU A 848 -32.77 -3.62 13.50
C GLU A 848 -32.07 -2.40 14.08
N TYR A 849 -31.59 -2.48 15.33
CA TYR A 849 -30.84 -1.41 15.96
C TYR A 849 -29.51 -1.18 15.19
N VAL A 850 -28.77 -2.23 14.90
CA VAL A 850 -27.49 -2.13 14.19
C VAL A 850 -27.71 -1.56 12.77
N LYS A 851 -28.74 -2.01 12.06
CA LYS A 851 -29.06 -1.53 10.72
C LYS A 851 -29.49 -0.07 10.70
N ARG A 852 -30.38 0.33 11.62
CA ARG A 852 -30.90 1.70 11.68
C ARG A 852 -29.80 2.70 11.98
N TYR A 853 -28.95 2.39 12.95
CA TYR A 853 -27.91 3.30 13.42
C TYR A 853 -26.52 2.97 12.89
N GLU A 854 -26.42 2.21 11.81
CA GLU A 854 -25.14 1.75 11.24
C GLU A 854 -24.13 2.90 11.06
N ASN A 855 -24.55 3.99 10.44
CA ASN A 855 -23.68 5.14 10.17
C ASN A 855 -23.33 5.93 11.44
N ASN A 856 -24.19 5.95 12.45
CA ASN A 856 -23.89 6.54 13.76
C ASN A 856 -22.86 5.68 14.52
N LEU A 857 -23.06 4.36 14.55
CA LEU A 857 -22.19 3.39 15.23
C LEU A 857 -20.77 3.31 14.64
N LYS A 858 -20.60 3.59 13.33
CA LYS A 858 -19.29 3.77 12.72
C LYS A 858 -18.54 5.00 13.27
N LYS A 859 -19.25 6.02 13.75
CA LYS A 859 -18.70 7.35 14.06
C LYS A 859 -18.73 7.71 15.53
N ASP A 860 -19.63 7.11 16.32
CA ASP A 860 -19.75 7.37 17.76
C ASP A 860 -19.83 6.08 18.58
N LEU A 861 -19.71 6.22 19.92
CA LEU A 861 -20.00 5.12 20.82
C LEU A 861 -21.49 4.80 20.78
N PRO A 862 -21.88 3.54 21.07
CA PRO A 862 -23.28 3.17 21.09
C PRO A 862 -24.07 3.99 22.09
N ARG A 863 -25.34 4.20 21.79
CA ARG A 863 -26.38 4.78 22.67
C ARG A 863 -27.57 3.87 22.67
N VAL A 864 -28.32 3.84 23.73
CA VAL A 864 -29.47 2.95 23.83
C VAL A 864 -30.74 3.75 24.11
N PRO A 865 -31.87 3.38 23.46
CA PRO A 865 -33.20 3.88 23.85
C PRO A 865 -33.65 3.26 25.20
N ILE A 866 -34.62 3.85 25.88
CA ILE A 866 -35.32 3.24 27.02
C ILE A 866 -36.70 2.79 26.50
N LEU A 867 -36.89 1.49 26.33
CA LEU A 867 -38.06 0.91 25.65
C LEU A 867 -39.00 0.24 26.66
N LYS A 868 -40.29 0.25 26.36
CA LYS A 868 -41.33 -0.42 27.19
C LYS A 868 -41.13 -1.93 27.28
N SER A 869 -40.54 -2.55 26.23
CA SER A 869 -40.18 -3.96 26.21
C SER A 869 -38.87 -4.28 26.97
N PHE A 870 -38.51 -3.48 27.95
CA PHE A 870 -37.29 -3.59 28.75
C PHE A 870 -37.01 -5.01 29.24
N TRP A 871 -38.00 -5.66 29.88
CA TRP A 871 -37.80 -6.99 30.46
C TRP A 871 -37.58 -8.07 29.41
N ASP A 872 -38.33 -8.04 28.32
CA ASP A 872 -38.19 -9.03 27.25
C ASP A 872 -36.79 -8.91 26.64
N ILE A 873 -36.32 -7.69 26.39
CA ILE A 873 -34.95 -7.46 25.84
C ILE A 873 -33.89 -7.85 26.89
N ALA A 874 -34.06 -7.54 28.15
CA ALA A 874 -33.13 -7.90 29.21
C ALA A 874 -33.00 -9.42 29.37
N TYR A 875 -34.09 -10.16 29.38
CA TYR A 875 -34.07 -11.62 29.47
C TYR A 875 -33.44 -12.28 28.25
N LEU A 876 -33.75 -11.80 27.04
CA LEU A 876 -33.14 -12.29 25.81
C LEU A 876 -31.64 -11.94 25.73
N GLY A 877 -31.26 -10.74 26.25
CA GLY A 877 -29.86 -10.35 26.37
C GLY A 877 -29.08 -11.24 27.34
N GLU A 878 -29.70 -11.63 28.46
CA GLU A 878 -29.11 -12.57 29.41
C GLU A 878 -28.98 -13.97 28.82
N GLU A 879 -30.01 -14.47 28.11
CA GLU A 879 -29.99 -15.74 27.41
C GLU A 879 -28.86 -15.79 26.37
N LEU A 880 -28.72 -14.72 25.58
CA LEU A 880 -27.65 -14.58 24.60
C LEU A 880 -26.26 -14.52 25.25
N ALA A 881 -26.10 -13.80 26.34
CA ALA A 881 -24.88 -13.69 27.09
C ALA A 881 -24.44 -15.07 27.64
N LYS A 882 -25.32 -15.83 28.26
CA LYS A 882 -25.07 -17.18 28.73
C LYS A 882 -24.69 -18.14 27.60
N LEU A 883 -25.35 -18.02 26.45
CA LEU A 883 -25.05 -18.82 25.26
C LEU A 883 -23.63 -18.56 24.74
N GLN A 884 -23.23 -17.28 24.63
CA GLN A 884 -21.90 -16.91 24.14
C GLN A 884 -20.78 -17.27 25.12
N LEU A 885 -20.97 -17.11 26.42
CA LEU A 885 -19.97 -17.45 27.44
C LEU A 885 -19.73 -18.97 27.51
N ASN A 886 -20.76 -19.76 27.28
CA ASN A 886 -20.72 -21.23 27.40
C ASN A 886 -20.56 -21.94 26.04
N TYR A 887 -20.09 -21.29 25.00
CA TYR A 887 -20.04 -21.87 23.64
C TYR A 887 -19.27 -23.21 23.57
N GLN A 888 -18.24 -23.40 24.39
CA GLN A 888 -17.43 -24.61 24.43
C GLN A 888 -18.17 -25.83 25.02
N ASN A 889 -19.23 -25.58 25.83
CA ASN A 889 -20.03 -26.62 26.49
C ASN A 889 -21.35 -26.87 25.80
N LEU A 890 -21.62 -26.23 24.65
CA LEU A 890 -22.82 -26.46 23.88
C LEU A 890 -22.86 -27.88 23.30
N PRO A 891 -24.08 -28.45 23.10
CA PRO A 891 -24.18 -29.72 22.36
C PRO A 891 -23.69 -29.55 20.94
N GLU A 892 -23.08 -30.58 20.41
CA GLU A 892 -22.65 -30.63 19.01
C GLU A 892 -23.85 -30.57 18.07
N TYR A 893 -23.72 -29.85 16.98
CA TYR A 893 -24.72 -29.83 15.92
C TYR A 893 -24.68 -31.13 15.14
N GLU A 894 -25.79 -31.84 15.12
CA GLU A 894 -25.96 -33.08 14.41
C GLU A 894 -26.99 -32.92 13.25
N ASN A 895 -26.61 -33.35 12.09
CA ASN A 895 -27.48 -33.35 10.87
C ASN A 895 -26.90 -34.35 9.88
N GLU A 896 -27.77 -35.07 9.18
CA GLU A 896 -27.42 -36.08 8.19
C GLU A 896 -26.53 -35.59 7.05
N ASN A 897 -26.64 -34.26 6.73
CA ASN A 897 -25.86 -33.61 5.69
C ASN A 897 -24.46 -33.22 6.16
N LEU A 898 -24.25 -33.07 7.48
CA LEU A 898 -22.95 -32.69 8.03
C LEU A 898 -22.04 -33.91 8.16
N ARG A 899 -21.21 -34.12 7.14
CA ARG A 899 -20.37 -35.32 7.03
C ARG A 899 -18.87 -34.94 7.08
N VAL A 900 -18.09 -35.80 7.73
CA VAL A 900 -16.65 -35.75 7.76
C VAL A 900 -16.11 -36.86 6.87
N GLU A 901 -15.36 -36.52 5.87
CA GLU A 901 -14.81 -37.43 4.86
C GLU A 901 -13.29 -37.24 4.72
N GLY A 902 -12.62 -38.31 4.30
CA GLY A 902 -11.17 -38.34 4.09
C GLY A 902 -10.46 -39.25 5.07
N ASP A 903 -9.15 -39.30 4.97
CA ASP A 903 -8.29 -40.09 5.88
C ASP A 903 -7.93 -39.22 7.08
N TRP A 904 -8.58 -39.45 8.23
CA TRP A 904 -8.39 -38.67 9.42
C TRP A 904 -8.26 -39.51 10.69
N ASP A 905 -7.32 -39.07 11.54
CA ASP A 905 -7.12 -39.57 12.87
C ASP A 905 -7.62 -38.51 13.88
N PRO A 906 -8.59 -38.85 14.76
CA PRO A 906 -9.06 -37.92 15.80
C PRO A 906 -7.95 -37.40 16.71
N GLU A 907 -6.88 -38.16 16.92
CA GLU A 907 -5.75 -37.82 17.77
C GLU A 907 -4.65 -37.01 17.07
N GLU A 908 -4.71 -36.88 15.72
CA GLU A 908 -3.75 -36.08 14.97
C GLU A 908 -3.93 -34.58 15.28
N PHE A 909 -2.82 -33.84 15.37
CA PHE A 909 -2.88 -32.39 15.59
C PHE A 909 -3.23 -31.61 14.31
N VAL A 910 -4.01 -30.54 14.46
CA VAL A 910 -4.33 -29.61 13.39
C VAL A 910 -3.13 -28.74 13.08
N VAL A 911 -2.56 -28.88 11.88
CA VAL A 911 -1.44 -28.06 11.41
C VAL A 911 -1.90 -27.02 10.34
N ASP A 912 -2.97 -27.32 9.61
CA ASP A 912 -3.60 -26.41 8.64
C ASP A 912 -5.12 -26.59 8.63
N ALA A 913 -5.85 -25.50 8.56
CA ALA A 913 -7.32 -25.52 8.39
C ALA A 913 -7.73 -24.38 7.45
N LYS A 914 -8.66 -24.67 6.55
CA LYS A 914 -9.19 -23.70 5.58
C LYS A 914 -10.70 -23.86 5.44
N LEU A 915 -11.41 -22.74 5.33
CA LEU A 915 -12.84 -22.71 5.07
C LEU A 915 -13.10 -22.19 3.66
N ASP A 916 -13.71 -23.03 2.82
CA ASP A 916 -14.26 -22.63 1.53
C ASP A 916 -15.72 -22.22 1.74
N GLU A 917 -15.95 -20.94 1.93
CA GLU A 917 -17.28 -20.38 2.18
C GLU A 917 -18.21 -20.54 0.98
N LYS A 918 -17.66 -20.52 -0.25
CA LYS A 918 -18.45 -20.68 -1.48
C LYS A 918 -19.03 -22.08 -1.61
N ASN A 919 -18.21 -23.08 -1.37
CA ASN A 919 -18.63 -24.48 -1.46
C ASN A 919 -19.10 -25.06 -0.10
N LYS A 920 -19.05 -24.25 0.97
CA LYS A 920 -19.43 -24.62 2.35
C LYS A 920 -18.71 -25.86 2.85
N VAL A 921 -17.41 -25.91 2.59
CA VAL A 921 -16.53 -27.04 2.96
C VAL A 921 -15.38 -26.53 3.79
N MET A 922 -15.13 -27.22 4.91
CA MET A 922 -13.92 -27.01 5.71
C MET A 922 -12.91 -28.10 5.39
N VAL A 923 -11.65 -27.73 5.18
CA VAL A 923 -10.54 -28.64 4.89
C VAL A 923 -9.51 -28.55 6.02
N ILE A 924 -9.23 -29.67 6.66
CA ILE A 924 -8.26 -29.78 7.79
C ILE A 924 -7.10 -30.64 7.32
N ASN A 925 -5.87 -30.20 7.59
CA ASN A 925 -4.62 -30.90 7.24
C ASN A 925 -4.54 -31.33 5.77
N LYS A 926 -5.26 -30.62 4.86
CA LYS A 926 -5.37 -30.91 3.41
C LYS A 926 -6.02 -32.25 3.04
N LYS A 927 -6.41 -33.09 3.99
CA LYS A 927 -6.93 -34.45 3.77
C LYS A 927 -8.31 -34.70 4.36
N VAL A 928 -8.69 -34.04 5.46
CA VAL A 928 -9.99 -34.18 6.10
C VAL A 928 -10.94 -33.09 5.61
N LYS A 929 -12.14 -33.45 5.20
CA LYS A 929 -13.13 -32.51 4.71
C LYS A 929 -14.43 -32.63 5.50
N VAL A 930 -14.95 -31.48 5.94
CA VAL A 930 -16.26 -31.36 6.58
C VAL A 930 -17.23 -30.75 5.57
N TYR A 931 -18.21 -31.54 5.13
CA TYR A 931 -19.23 -31.15 4.16
C TYR A 931 -20.56 -30.87 4.83
N GLY A 932 -21.46 -30.18 4.10
CA GLY A 932 -22.85 -30.00 4.53
C GLY A 932 -23.00 -28.95 5.65
N ILE A 933 -22.05 -28.02 5.78
CA ILE A 933 -22.15 -26.93 6.75
C ILE A 933 -23.40 -26.08 6.41
N PRO A 934 -24.35 -25.90 7.34
CA PRO A 934 -25.61 -25.21 7.05
C PRO A 934 -25.41 -23.70 6.84
N ASN A 935 -26.32 -23.07 6.09
CA ASN A 935 -26.26 -21.65 5.74
C ASN A 935 -26.17 -20.73 6.96
N PHE A 936 -26.98 -20.99 7.99
CA PHE A 936 -27.01 -20.18 9.20
C PHE A 936 -25.65 -20.10 9.91
N ALA A 937 -24.75 -21.10 9.73
CA ALA A 937 -23.40 -21.06 10.27
C ALA A 937 -22.52 -19.97 9.61
N PHE A 938 -22.91 -19.47 8.43
CA PHE A 938 -22.26 -18.39 7.69
C PHE A 938 -23.00 -17.06 7.85
N GLU A 939 -24.28 -17.08 8.23
CA GLU A 939 -25.12 -15.89 8.44
C GLU A 939 -24.75 -15.18 9.74
N TYR A 940 -24.58 -15.95 10.84
CA TYR A 940 -24.08 -15.37 12.08
C TYR A 940 -22.60 -15.01 11.96
N LYS A 941 -22.29 -13.72 12.18
CA LYS A 941 -20.92 -13.19 12.09
C LYS A 941 -20.57 -12.43 13.36
N VAL A 942 -19.28 -12.47 13.69
CA VAL A 942 -18.67 -11.69 14.77
C VAL A 942 -17.39 -11.07 14.23
N GLY A 943 -17.26 -9.75 14.28
CA GLY A 943 -16.13 -9.05 13.67
C GLY A 943 -16.05 -9.22 12.14
N GLY A 944 -17.23 -9.42 11.50
CA GLY A 944 -17.35 -9.57 10.05
C GLY A 944 -17.16 -10.99 9.50
N TYR A 945 -16.84 -11.98 10.36
CA TYR A 945 -16.62 -13.38 9.94
C TYR A 945 -17.46 -14.37 10.75
N PRO A 946 -17.87 -15.51 10.14
CA PRO A 946 -18.55 -16.57 10.87
C PRO A 946 -17.65 -17.23 11.92
N PRO A 947 -18.20 -17.71 13.05
CA PRO A 947 -17.43 -18.33 14.14
C PRO A 947 -16.48 -19.44 13.68
N ILE A 948 -16.91 -20.28 12.76
CA ILE A 948 -16.11 -21.37 12.20
C ILE A 948 -14.92 -20.88 11.37
N ARG A 949 -14.97 -19.66 10.82
CA ARG A 949 -13.85 -19.04 10.11
C ARG A 949 -12.74 -18.64 11.06
N TRP A 950 -13.08 -18.09 12.23
CA TRP A 950 -12.10 -17.68 13.22
C TRP A 950 -11.23 -18.85 13.69
N ILE A 951 -11.83 -20.02 13.96
CA ILE A 951 -11.06 -21.20 14.35
C ILE A 951 -10.20 -21.73 13.20
N CYS A 952 -10.67 -21.72 11.95
CA CYS A 952 -9.84 -22.10 10.79
C CYS A 952 -8.63 -21.20 10.61
N ASP A 953 -8.78 -19.91 10.87
CA ASP A 953 -7.70 -18.95 10.66
C ASP A 953 -6.67 -18.96 11.79
N TYR A 954 -7.08 -19.24 13.05
CA TYR A 954 -6.23 -19.06 14.23
C TYR A 954 -5.93 -20.34 15.05
N MET A 955 -6.80 -21.36 15.02
CA MET A 955 -6.60 -22.62 15.78
C MET A 955 -5.74 -23.62 15.01
N LYS A 956 -4.60 -23.16 14.51
CA LYS A 956 -3.60 -23.93 13.78
C LYS A 956 -2.19 -23.43 14.10
N ARG A 957 -1.19 -24.24 13.82
CA ARG A 957 0.20 -23.83 13.99
C ARG A 957 0.53 -22.64 13.07
N ASN A 958 1.10 -21.61 13.64
CA ASN A 958 1.56 -20.43 12.93
C ASN A 958 2.93 -19.96 13.45
N GLU A 959 3.80 -19.52 12.57
CA GLU A 959 5.12 -18.98 12.90
C GLU A 959 5.21 -17.53 12.46
N ASP A 960 5.53 -16.64 13.39
CA ASP A 960 5.84 -15.25 13.09
C ASP A 960 7.20 -15.15 12.42
N LYS A 961 7.23 -14.77 11.16
CA LYS A 961 8.44 -14.76 10.32
C LYS A 961 9.53 -13.79 10.81
N GLU A 962 9.14 -12.72 11.50
CA GLU A 962 10.09 -11.72 11.99
C GLU A 962 10.78 -12.19 13.28
N SER A 963 10.01 -12.70 14.23
CA SER A 963 10.52 -13.12 15.54
C SER A 963 10.91 -14.60 15.63
N GLY A 964 10.44 -15.42 14.67
CA GLY A 964 10.58 -16.88 14.70
C GLY A 964 9.76 -17.56 15.80
N ILE A 965 8.85 -16.83 16.46
CA ILE A 965 8.01 -17.39 17.53
C ILE A 965 6.87 -18.20 16.92
N VAL A 966 6.67 -19.39 17.48
CA VAL A 966 5.63 -20.32 17.06
C VAL A 966 4.44 -20.24 18.02
N TRP A 967 3.25 -20.08 17.47
CA TRP A 967 1.97 -20.28 18.15
C TRP A 967 1.38 -21.62 17.70
N ASP A 968 1.23 -22.54 18.63
CA ASP A 968 0.70 -23.87 18.37
C ASP A 968 -0.38 -24.22 19.41
N PRO A 969 -1.67 -24.25 19.00
CA PRO A 969 -2.77 -24.58 19.91
C PRO A 969 -2.75 -26.05 20.36
N LYS A 970 -2.01 -26.94 19.67
CA LYS A 970 -1.96 -28.39 19.90
C LYS A 970 -3.36 -29.01 20.03
N ILE A 971 -4.30 -28.51 19.24
CA ILE A 971 -5.67 -29.05 19.16
C ILE A 971 -5.70 -30.28 18.27
N LYS A 972 -6.36 -31.34 18.72
CA LYS A 972 -6.54 -32.56 17.93
C LYS A 972 -7.64 -32.37 16.89
N VAL A 973 -7.60 -33.09 15.78
CA VAL A 973 -8.60 -33.05 14.71
C VAL A 973 -10.00 -33.36 15.24
N GLY A 974 -10.12 -34.35 16.12
CA GLY A 974 -11.40 -34.67 16.77
C GLY A 974 -11.98 -33.52 17.60
N GLU A 975 -11.16 -32.88 18.41
CA GLU A 975 -11.51 -31.70 19.22
C GLU A 975 -11.89 -30.49 18.32
N PHE A 976 -11.16 -30.30 17.23
CA PHE A 976 -11.44 -29.21 16.27
C PHE A 976 -12.79 -29.41 15.57
N ILE A 977 -13.13 -30.63 15.17
CA ILE A 977 -14.42 -30.97 14.57
C ILE A 977 -15.54 -30.80 15.60
N SER A 978 -15.34 -31.26 16.84
CA SER A 978 -16.29 -31.07 17.95
C SER A 978 -16.55 -29.57 18.19
N LEU A 979 -15.49 -28.77 18.29
CA LEU A 979 -15.61 -27.30 18.44
C LEU A 979 -16.36 -26.67 17.23
N THR A 980 -16.07 -27.12 16.02
CA THR A 980 -16.79 -26.66 14.80
C THR A 980 -18.29 -26.93 14.95
N ARG A 981 -18.71 -28.12 15.35
CA ARG A 981 -20.12 -28.49 15.55
C ARG A 981 -20.78 -27.66 16.65
N LYS A 982 -20.06 -27.38 17.75
CA LYS A 982 -20.55 -26.49 18.84
C LYS A 982 -20.75 -25.05 18.37
N LEU A 983 -19.85 -24.53 17.53
CA LEU A 983 -19.97 -23.20 16.93
C LEU A 983 -21.12 -23.11 15.91
N ILE A 984 -21.46 -24.20 15.23
CA ILE A 984 -22.66 -24.30 14.38
C ILE A 984 -23.92 -24.21 15.27
N THR A 985 -23.96 -24.93 16.40
CA THR A 985 -25.06 -24.83 17.39
C THR A 985 -25.18 -23.41 17.94
N LEU A 986 -24.06 -22.78 18.31
CA LEU A 986 -24.02 -21.39 18.75
C LEU A 986 -24.65 -20.46 17.69
N SER A 987 -24.23 -20.61 16.44
CA SER A 987 -24.73 -19.78 15.34
C SER A 987 -26.24 -19.88 15.19
N LYS A 988 -26.78 -21.12 15.19
CA LYS A 988 -28.23 -21.39 15.12
C LYS A 988 -29.01 -20.68 16.25
N ARG A 989 -28.62 -20.99 17.50
CA ARG A 989 -29.32 -20.43 18.68
C ARG A 989 -29.20 -18.91 18.79
N THR A 990 -28.03 -18.36 18.40
CA THR A 990 -27.84 -16.91 18.37
C THR A 990 -28.79 -16.24 17.39
N LEU A 991 -28.96 -16.79 16.19
CA LEU A 991 -29.90 -16.25 15.20
C LEU A 991 -31.36 -16.35 15.70
N GLU A 992 -31.73 -17.46 16.34
CA GLU A 992 -33.07 -17.62 16.96
C GLU A 992 -33.33 -16.56 18.04
N ILE A 993 -32.37 -16.27 18.93
CA ILE A 993 -32.49 -15.22 19.95
C ILE A 993 -32.55 -13.84 19.30
N LYS A 994 -31.68 -13.58 18.29
CA LYS A 994 -31.71 -12.30 17.57
C LYS A 994 -33.03 -12.05 16.85
N GLN A 995 -33.67 -13.10 16.30
CA GLN A 995 -35.00 -12.98 15.72
C GLN A 995 -36.04 -12.60 16.78
N ARG A 996 -36.06 -13.24 17.95
CA ARG A 996 -36.95 -12.88 19.07
C ARG A 996 -36.69 -11.47 19.55
N LEU A 997 -35.44 -11.00 19.60
CA LEU A 997 -35.09 -9.60 19.90
C LEU A 997 -35.70 -8.64 18.89
N SER A 998 -35.63 -8.98 17.59
CA SER A 998 -36.23 -8.22 16.48
C SER A 998 -37.74 -8.07 16.61
N GLU A 999 -38.43 -9.10 17.15
CA GLU A 999 -39.87 -9.10 17.35
C GLU A 999 -40.34 -8.20 18.53
N VAL A 1000 -39.50 -7.99 19.55
CA VAL A 1000 -39.85 -7.22 20.75
C VAL A 1000 -39.30 -5.80 20.75
N ILE A 1001 -38.31 -5.47 19.91
CA ILE A 1001 -37.72 -4.14 19.86
C ILE A 1001 -38.57 -3.19 19.02
N MET A 1002 -38.98 -2.09 19.58
CA MET A 1002 -39.67 -1.00 18.87
C MET A 1002 -38.81 0.25 19.00
N LEU A 1003 -37.93 0.50 18.04
CA LEU A 1003 -37.07 1.69 18.03
C LEU A 1003 -37.89 2.96 17.79
N PRO A 1004 -37.49 4.11 18.43
CA PRO A 1004 -38.14 5.38 18.26
C PRO A 1004 -38.26 5.86 16.83
#